data_5baf412290c27bf4f57d7bb24856ef11
#
_entry.id   5baf412290c27bf4f57d7bb24856ef11
#
_cell.length_a   1.000
_cell.length_b   1.000
_cell.length_c   1.000
_cell.angle_alpha   90.00
_cell.angle_beta   90.00
_cell.angle_gamma   90.00
#
_symmetry.space_group_name_H-M   'P 1'
#
loop_
_entity.id
_entity.type
_entity.pdbx_description
1 polymer ?
#
loop_
_entity_poly.entity_id
_entity_poly.type
_entity_poly.pdbx_seq_one_letter_code
_entity_poly.pdbx_strand_id
1 'polypeptide(L)'
;MPEFKILSHINTPDDLRQLKLEDLPTLCEELREDIIYECSHNPGHLASSLGTVELTVALHYVFATPDDRIVWDTGHQAYGHKILTGRREAFHTNRKFGGVRPFPSPEESPYDTFACGHAGNSISAALGMAVAALKKGEENRHIVSVTGDGAMSSGLAFEGLNNTSDTPNNLLIILNDNNMSIDRSVGGMKQYLQRLHTSAAYNDLRFRLSRRLMRWGVLDDSKKKKVLRFNNAIKALLSDQQNIFEGMNIRYFGPTDGHDVIQLVETLRQIKEMKGPKLLHLHTIKGKGLKPAEQAPTIWHAPGKFDAESGKRLGEGAAQQAPKFQDVFGETLLELARTNKKIIGVTPAMPTGCSMNILMREMPDRAFDVGIAEGHAMTFSAGMAKEGLQPFCNIYASFAQRAYDNIIHDAALLNLPVVLCLDRAGLVGEDGPTHHGTFDLASLRPIPNLTIASPYDECELRRLMYTAQTPNKGTFVIRYPRGRGRLLDWRCPLEEVPVGKGRIMKSGKDLAIISLGPIGNLAADAIAELEKETPASIAHYDLRFLKPLDTQLLNEIGKSFDKIITIEDGALMGGMGTAILEYMEDNGWNPRIKRLGLPDQFVPHGSPNELYRLVGLDKDSIKQAVRQLLADPTLAKS
;
A
#
# COMPACT_ATOMS: atom_id res chain seq x y z
N MET A 1 -8.12 28.20 6.90
CA MET A 1 -6.89 27.72 7.55
C MET A 1 -6.66 28.49 8.82
N PRO A 2 -6.19 27.88 9.89
CA PRO A 2 -5.73 28.59 11.08
C PRO A 2 -4.58 29.54 10.73
N GLU A 3 -4.53 30.68 11.39
CA GLU A 3 -3.42 31.61 11.30
C GLU A 3 -2.46 31.35 12.46
N PHE A 4 -1.20 31.06 12.14
CA PHE A 4 -0.18 30.70 13.10
C PHE A 4 0.92 31.75 13.18
N LYS A 5 1.54 31.85 14.33
CA LYS A 5 2.57 32.88 14.58
C LYS A 5 3.86 32.60 13.78
N ILE A 6 4.25 31.35 13.64
CA ILE A 6 5.51 30.93 12.98
C ILE A 6 5.20 30.23 11.67
N LEU A 7 4.38 29.19 11.67
CA LEU A 7 4.11 28.33 10.51
C LEU A 7 3.54 29.13 9.32
N SER A 8 2.75 30.20 9.57
CA SER A 8 2.21 31.05 8.51
C SER A 8 3.28 31.77 7.69
N HIS A 9 4.50 31.86 8.19
CA HIS A 9 5.64 32.50 7.53
C HIS A 9 6.64 31.50 6.93
N ILE A 10 6.38 30.19 7.07
CA ILE A 10 7.25 29.12 6.52
C ILE A 10 6.64 28.62 5.21
N ASN A 11 7.25 28.99 4.08
CA ASN A 11 6.88 28.50 2.77
C ASN A 11 7.83 27.41 2.26
N THR A 12 9.10 27.50 2.65
CA THR A 12 10.15 26.58 2.23
C THR A 12 11.04 26.18 3.41
N PRO A 13 11.84 25.12 3.28
CA PRO A 13 12.85 24.78 4.28
C PRO A 13 13.90 25.89 4.49
N ASP A 14 14.10 26.80 3.53
CA ASP A 14 15.02 27.94 3.71
C ASP A 14 14.49 28.90 4.78
N ASP A 15 13.19 29.17 4.79
CA ASP A 15 12.55 30.00 5.82
C ASP A 15 12.66 29.33 7.21
N LEU A 16 12.44 28.01 7.27
CA LEU A 16 12.58 27.23 8.49
C LEU A 16 14.02 27.34 9.07
N ARG A 17 15.05 27.29 8.23
CA ARG A 17 16.46 27.39 8.65
C ARG A 17 16.85 28.75 9.20
N GLN A 18 16.05 29.80 8.97
CA GLN A 18 16.26 31.14 9.55
C GLN A 18 15.76 31.24 11.00
N LEU A 19 14.92 30.30 11.46
CA LEU A 19 14.40 30.34 12.83
C LEU A 19 15.50 30.09 13.86
N LYS A 20 15.29 30.63 15.05
CA LYS A 20 16.11 30.28 16.21
C LYS A 20 15.74 28.87 16.69
N LEU A 21 16.70 28.18 17.29
CA LEU A 21 16.48 26.82 17.82
C LEU A 21 15.34 26.78 18.86
N GLU A 22 15.20 27.87 19.66
CA GLU A 22 14.17 28.02 20.69
C GLU A 22 12.75 28.15 20.13
N ASP A 23 12.57 28.50 18.86
CA ASP A 23 11.28 28.65 18.20
C ASP A 23 10.74 27.32 17.63
N LEU A 24 11.60 26.32 17.45
CA LEU A 24 11.23 25.05 16.82
C LEU A 24 10.15 24.26 17.59
N PRO A 25 10.13 24.21 18.93
CA PRO A 25 9.02 23.56 19.64
C PRO A 25 7.65 24.17 19.32
N THR A 26 7.56 25.50 19.26
CA THR A 26 6.32 26.21 18.88
C THR A 26 5.92 25.88 17.44
N LEU A 27 6.86 25.87 16.51
CA LEU A 27 6.59 25.44 15.13
C LEU A 27 6.06 24.00 15.06
N CYS A 28 6.60 23.08 15.87
CA CYS A 28 6.10 21.69 15.93
C CYS A 28 4.65 21.63 16.44
N GLU A 29 4.29 22.45 17.43
CA GLU A 29 2.91 22.53 17.92
C GLU A 29 1.97 23.05 16.83
N GLU A 30 2.31 24.16 16.18
CA GLU A 30 1.53 24.77 15.11
C GLU A 30 1.38 23.83 13.90
N LEU A 31 2.45 23.11 13.50
CA LEU A 31 2.42 22.13 12.42
C LEU A 31 1.51 20.94 12.75
N ARG A 32 1.51 20.49 14.00
CA ARG A 32 0.63 19.43 14.48
C ARG A 32 -0.84 19.86 14.45
N GLU A 33 -1.13 21.07 14.92
CA GLU A 33 -2.46 21.67 14.86
C GLU A 33 -2.97 21.80 13.41
N ASP A 34 -2.12 22.25 12.48
CA ASP A 34 -2.46 22.40 11.06
C ASP A 34 -2.79 21.02 10.44
N ILE A 35 -1.99 19.98 10.71
CA ILE A 35 -2.26 18.61 10.25
C ILE A 35 -3.60 18.08 10.80
N ILE A 36 -3.89 18.29 12.08
CA ILE A 36 -5.16 17.87 12.71
C ILE A 36 -6.34 18.60 12.07
N TYR A 37 -6.23 19.92 11.92
CA TYR A 37 -7.26 20.75 11.29
C TYR A 37 -7.56 20.28 9.87
N GLU A 38 -6.55 20.16 9.03
CA GLU A 38 -6.70 19.77 7.63
C GLU A 38 -7.28 18.35 7.48
N CYS A 39 -6.77 17.39 8.25
CA CYS A 39 -7.26 16.01 8.22
C CYS A 39 -8.67 15.86 8.81
N SER A 40 -9.14 16.75 9.65
CA SER A 40 -10.52 16.74 10.16
C SER A 40 -11.54 17.04 9.07
N HIS A 41 -11.19 17.95 8.16
CA HIS A 41 -12.03 18.37 7.02
C HIS A 41 -11.82 17.50 5.78
N ASN A 42 -10.56 17.15 5.50
CA ASN A 42 -10.15 16.32 4.37
C ASN A 42 -9.35 15.10 4.85
N PRO A 43 -10.01 13.96 5.11
CA PRO A 43 -9.39 12.82 5.77
C PRO A 43 -8.18 12.25 5.03
N GLY A 44 -7.15 11.87 5.81
CA GLY A 44 -5.90 11.30 5.30
C GLY A 44 -5.17 10.46 6.35
N HIS A 45 -3.85 10.26 6.16
CA HIS A 45 -2.98 9.48 7.05
C HIS A 45 -2.55 10.31 8.27
N LEU A 46 -3.45 10.44 9.25
CA LEU A 46 -3.29 11.36 10.36
C LEU A 46 -2.26 10.89 11.41
N ALA A 47 -2.52 9.75 12.05
CA ALA A 47 -1.72 9.35 13.22
C ALA A 47 -0.23 9.13 12.89
N SER A 48 0.09 8.63 11.71
CA SER A 48 1.48 8.43 11.28
C SER A 48 2.20 9.77 11.08
N SER A 49 1.54 10.76 10.50
CA SER A 49 2.09 12.10 10.29
C SER A 49 2.26 12.88 11.60
N LEU A 50 1.35 12.72 12.56
CA LEU A 50 1.49 13.32 13.89
C LEU A 50 2.70 12.77 14.68
N GLY A 51 3.06 11.51 14.45
CA GLY A 51 4.22 10.88 15.09
C GLY A 51 5.57 11.34 14.56
N THR A 52 5.62 12.10 13.47
CA THR A 52 6.87 12.52 12.79
C THR A 52 7.06 14.03 12.70
N VAL A 53 6.27 14.82 13.40
CA VAL A 53 6.31 16.28 13.32
C VAL A 53 7.69 16.82 13.69
N GLU A 54 8.21 16.47 14.88
CA GLU A 54 9.50 16.95 15.37
C GLU A 54 10.66 16.43 14.49
N LEU A 55 10.59 15.17 14.06
CA LEU A 55 11.56 14.60 13.12
C LEU A 55 11.59 15.38 11.80
N THR A 56 10.42 15.70 11.25
CA THR A 56 10.30 16.44 9.99
C THR A 56 10.90 17.84 10.08
N VAL A 57 10.57 18.57 11.14
CA VAL A 57 11.12 19.90 11.43
C VAL A 57 12.65 19.80 11.57
N ALA A 58 13.16 18.88 12.37
CA ALA A 58 14.60 18.69 12.59
C ALA A 58 15.35 18.34 11.30
N LEU A 59 14.79 17.48 10.45
CA LEU A 59 15.39 17.11 9.16
C LEU A 59 15.53 18.32 8.24
N HIS A 60 14.46 19.10 8.03
CA HIS A 60 14.50 20.27 7.16
C HIS A 60 15.29 21.44 7.74
N TYR A 61 15.47 21.47 9.06
CA TYR A 61 16.33 22.45 9.73
C TYR A 61 17.82 22.16 9.58
N VAL A 62 18.22 20.86 9.57
CA VAL A 62 19.62 20.43 9.54
C VAL A 62 20.13 20.18 8.13
N PHE A 63 19.31 19.59 7.26
CA PHE A 63 19.71 19.22 5.90
C PHE A 63 19.26 20.27 4.89
N ALA A 64 20.16 20.59 3.94
CA ALA A 64 19.93 21.60 2.89
C ALA A 64 19.09 21.00 1.75
N THR A 65 17.83 20.64 2.04
CA THR A 65 16.90 20.16 1.00
C THR A 65 16.52 21.28 0.03
N PRO A 66 16.35 21.01 -1.27
CA PRO A 66 16.31 19.69 -1.91
C PRO A 66 17.66 19.14 -2.34
N ASP A 67 18.80 19.83 -2.14
CA ASP A 67 20.13 19.32 -2.52
C ASP A 67 20.50 18.08 -1.71
N ASP A 68 20.40 18.14 -0.38
CA ASP A 68 20.35 16.96 0.46
C ASP A 68 19.03 16.21 0.22
N ARG A 69 19.06 14.88 0.21
CA ARG A 69 17.94 14.05 -0.18
C ARG A 69 17.31 13.34 1.03
N ILE A 70 16.01 13.47 1.18
CA ILE A 70 15.23 12.72 2.18
C ILE A 70 14.32 11.74 1.44
N VAL A 71 14.50 10.45 1.66
CA VAL A 71 13.67 9.37 1.11
C VAL A 71 12.75 8.85 2.20
N TRP A 72 11.45 9.12 2.07
CA TRP A 72 10.43 8.67 2.99
C TRP A 72 9.99 7.24 2.64
N ASP A 73 10.01 6.34 3.60
CA ASP A 73 9.42 5.01 3.43
C ASP A 73 7.90 5.08 3.56
N THR A 74 7.18 4.39 2.66
CA THR A 74 5.73 4.40 2.55
C THR A 74 5.12 5.77 2.25
N GLY A 75 5.58 6.83 2.87
CA GLY A 75 5.15 8.22 2.65
C GLY A 75 3.88 8.66 3.41
N HIS A 76 3.21 7.76 4.12
CA HIS A 76 2.04 8.07 4.95
C HIS A 76 2.35 8.92 6.18
N GLN A 77 3.63 9.12 6.48
CA GLN A 77 4.15 9.92 7.59
C GLN A 77 4.70 11.30 7.16
N ALA A 78 4.44 11.73 5.92
CA ALA A 78 5.10 12.87 5.29
C ALA A 78 4.21 14.11 5.12
N TYR A 79 3.10 14.26 5.85
CA TYR A 79 2.26 15.46 5.72
C TYR A 79 2.97 16.72 6.20
N GLY A 80 3.69 16.65 7.32
CA GLY A 80 4.54 17.75 7.77
C GLY A 80 5.59 18.16 6.73
N HIS A 81 6.21 17.17 6.04
CA HIS A 81 7.13 17.43 4.94
C HIS A 81 6.45 18.21 3.80
N LYS A 82 5.25 17.83 3.38
CA LYS A 82 4.51 18.54 2.33
C LYS A 82 4.18 19.98 2.74
N ILE A 83 3.72 20.19 3.96
CA ILE A 83 3.37 21.51 4.49
C ILE A 83 4.61 22.42 4.52
N LEU A 84 5.73 21.94 5.02
CA LEU A 84 6.98 22.70 5.14
C LEU A 84 7.73 22.93 3.81
N THR A 85 7.29 22.29 2.73
CA THR A 85 7.89 22.36 1.39
C THR A 85 6.99 23.01 0.35
N GLY A 86 6.23 24.05 0.73
CA GLY A 86 5.50 24.92 -0.17
C GLY A 86 4.08 24.49 -0.50
N ARG A 87 3.54 23.44 0.14
CA ARG A 87 2.21 22.91 -0.18
C ARG A 87 1.15 23.18 0.90
N ARG A 88 1.46 24.03 1.89
CA ARG A 88 0.54 24.33 2.99
C ARG A 88 -0.79 24.89 2.49
N GLU A 89 -0.76 25.92 1.65
CA GLU A 89 -1.98 26.56 1.12
C GLU A 89 -2.84 25.60 0.31
N ALA A 90 -2.20 24.71 -0.48
CA ALA A 90 -2.89 23.70 -1.29
C ALA A 90 -3.30 22.45 -0.50
N PHE A 91 -2.86 22.28 0.76
CA PHE A 91 -2.99 21.03 1.48
C PHE A 91 -4.45 20.62 1.74
N HIS A 92 -5.39 21.57 1.78
CA HIS A 92 -6.82 21.31 1.84
C HIS A 92 -7.35 20.50 0.63
N THR A 93 -6.57 20.38 -0.45
CA THR A 93 -6.85 19.56 -1.63
C THR A 93 -6.17 18.18 -1.59
N ASN A 94 -5.44 17.85 -0.52
CA ASN A 94 -4.72 16.59 -0.39
C ASN A 94 -5.66 15.40 -0.65
N ARG A 95 -5.24 14.46 -1.51
CA ARG A 95 -6.00 13.26 -1.91
C ARG A 95 -7.26 13.53 -2.77
N LYS A 96 -7.60 14.78 -3.10
CA LYS A 96 -8.69 15.13 -4.02
C LYS A 96 -8.18 15.11 -5.46
N PHE A 97 -9.05 14.80 -6.39
CA PHE A 97 -8.72 14.80 -7.83
C PHE A 97 -8.15 16.16 -8.27
N GLY A 98 -6.98 16.13 -8.92
CA GLY A 98 -6.28 17.35 -9.35
C GLY A 98 -5.63 18.16 -8.22
N GLY A 99 -5.73 17.72 -6.96
CA GLY A 99 -5.11 18.35 -5.80
C GLY A 99 -3.77 17.73 -5.42
N VAL A 100 -3.32 18.05 -4.18
CA VAL A 100 -2.08 17.52 -3.62
C VAL A 100 -2.13 15.99 -3.53
N ARG A 101 -1.06 15.33 -3.98
CA ARG A 101 -0.96 13.86 -4.00
C ARG A 101 -0.95 13.28 -2.58
N PRO A 102 -1.47 12.05 -2.39
CA PRO A 102 -1.53 11.40 -1.07
C PRO A 102 -0.15 11.10 -0.46
N PHE A 103 0.85 10.85 -1.32
CA PHE A 103 2.22 10.51 -0.94
C PHE A 103 3.21 11.45 -1.64
N PRO A 104 4.45 11.60 -1.10
CA PRO A 104 5.53 12.30 -1.82
C PRO A 104 5.74 11.74 -3.23
N SER A 105 5.89 12.65 -4.19
CA SER A 105 6.11 12.31 -5.60
C SER A 105 7.01 13.34 -6.28
N PRO A 106 8.11 12.92 -6.95
CA PRO A 106 9.03 13.84 -7.63
C PRO A 106 8.36 14.74 -8.70
N GLU A 107 7.22 14.30 -9.25
CA GLU A 107 6.43 15.10 -10.20
C GLU A 107 5.67 16.26 -9.54
N GLU A 108 5.46 16.19 -8.21
CA GLU A 108 4.72 17.22 -7.48
C GLU A 108 5.66 18.29 -6.91
N SER A 109 6.84 17.89 -6.45
CA SER A 109 7.76 18.80 -5.76
C SER A 109 9.22 18.34 -5.89
N PRO A 110 10.19 19.27 -6.07
CA PRO A 110 11.61 18.94 -6.06
C PRO A 110 12.11 18.41 -4.69
N TYR A 111 11.37 18.65 -3.64
CA TYR A 111 11.64 18.14 -2.29
C TYR A 111 11.25 16.67 -2.13
N ASP A 112 10.38 16.14 -2.98
CA ASP A 112 9.93 14.76 -2.98
C ASP A 112 10.94 13.91 -3.75
N THR A 113 11.90 13.34 -3.06
CA THR A 113 13.08 12.71 -3.65
C THR A 113 12.79 11.43 -4.42
N PHE A 114 11.81 10.64 -3.95
CA PHE A 114 11.49 9.33 -4.54
C PHE A 114 9.99 9.03 -4.41
N ALA A 115 9.47 8.21 -5.32
CA ALA A 115 8.08 7.77 -5.24
C ALA A 115 7.84 6.91 -4.01
N CYS A 116 6.79 7.24 -3.26
CA CYS A 116 6.38 6.55 -2.05
C CYS A 116 5.04 5.83 -2.26
N GLY A 117 4.61 5.02 -1.29
CA GLY A 117 3.35 4.27 -1.30
C GLY A 117 3.53 2.83 -0.84
N HIS A 118 4.60 2.16 -1.27
CA HIS A 118 4.94 0.80 -0.86
C HIS A 118 6.07 0.82 0.17
N ALA A 119 5.89 0.11 1.27
CA ALA A 119 6.87 0.07 2.36
C ALA A 119 8.14 -0.72 2.00
N GLY A 120 9.26 -0.39 2.66
CA GLY A 120 10.52 -1.13 2.62
C GLY A 120 11.47 -0.75 1.48
N ASN A 121 11.15 0.22 0.61
CA ASN A 121 12.00 0.60 -0.51
C ASN A 121 13.00 1.72 -0.20
N SER A 122 12.80 2.46 0.89
CA SER A 122 13.56 3.69 1.17
C SER A 122 15.06 3.46 1.35
N ILE A 123 15.46 2.39 2.04
CA ILE A 123 16.87 2.09 2.30
C ILE A 123 17.61 1.80 0.98
N SER A 124 17.05 0.93 0.14
CA SER A 124 17.66 0.57 -1.15
C SER A 124 17.75 1.78 -2.09
N ALA A 125 16.67 2.58 -2.18
CA ALA A 125 16.65 3.79 -3.00
C ALA A 125 17.68 4.83 -2.51
N ALA A 126 17.71 5.09 -1.20
CA ALA A 126 18.65 6.03 -0.60
C ALA A 126 20.11 5.55 -0.70
N LEU A 127 20.36 4.25 -0.57
CA LEU A 127 21.69 3.67 -0.79
C LEU A 127 22.16 3.90 -2.22
N GLY A 128 21.30 3.65 -3.21
CA GLY A 128 21.61 3.92 -4.62
C GLY A 128 21.95 5.39 -4.87
N MET A 129 21.21 6.31 -4.25
CA MET A 129 21.50 7.76 -4.33
C MET A 129 22.82 8.14 -3.64
N ALA A 130 23.11 7.56 -2.46
CA ALA A 130 24.36 7.81 -1.73
C ALA A 130 25.58 7.33 -2.52
N VAL A 131 25.50 6.16 -3.13
CA VAL A 131 26.55 5.65 -4.03
C VAL A 131 26.71 6.53 -5.27
N ALA A 132 25.60 6.98 -5.88
CA ALA A 132 25.65 7.87 -7.04
C ALA A 132 26.29 9.22 -6.69
N ALA A 133 25.99 9.81 -5.53
CA ALA A 133 26.61 11.04 -5.05
C ALA A 133 28.14 10.89 -4.92
N LEU A 134 28.60 9.81 -4.29
CA LEU A 134 30.06 9.54 -4.19
C LEU A 134 30.73 9.35 -5.55
N LYS A 135 30.08 8.63 -6.49
CA LYS A 135 30.61 8.43 -7.85
C LYS A 135 30.68 9.70 -8.67
N LYS A 136 29.83 10.68 -8.37
CA LYS A 136 29.86 12.02 -9.00
C LYS A 136 30.83 13.00 -8.31
N GLY A 137 31.46 12.61 -7.20
CA GLY A 137 32.28 13.51 -6.40
C GLY A 137 31.49 14.49 -5.54
N GLU A 138 30.22 14.24 -5.31
CA GLU A 138 29.33 15.06 -4.48
C GLU A 138 29.38 14.59 -3.00
N GLU A 139 30.58 14.53 -2.43
CA GLU A 139 30.82 13.97 -1.08
C GLU A 139 30.08 14.71 0.04
N ASN A 140 29.75 15.97 -0.18
CA ASN A 140 29.07 16.83 0.78
C ASN A 140 27.52 16.69 0.71
N ARG A 141 26.99 15.95 -0.27
CA ARG A 141 25.56 15.70 -0.38
C ARG A 141 25.15 14.62 0.62
N HIS A 142 24.20 14.94 1.47
CA HIS A 142 23.66 14.00 2.45
C HIS A 142 22.42 13.30 1.92
N ILE A 143 22.35 11.99 2.13
CA ILE A 143 21.20 11.16 1.77
C ILE A 143 20.66 10.53 3.05
N VAL A 144 19.37 10.74 3.30
CA VAL A 144 18.66 10.28 4.50
C VAL A 144 17.50 9.39 4.09
N SER A 145 17.44 8.18 4.63
CA SER A 145 16.27 7.29 4.54
C SER A 145 15.48 7.37 5.83
N VAL A 146 14.18 7.63 5.78
CA VAL A 146 13.28 7.61 6.94
C VAL A 146 12.39 6.38 6.84
N THR A 147 12.65 5.37 7.66
CA THR A 147 12.01 4.05 7.61
C THR A 147 11.27 3.78 8.91
N GLY A 148 10.02 3.31 8.84
CA GLY A 148 9.25 2.88 10.02
C GLY A 148 9.64 1.47 10.47
N ASP A 149 9.39 1.15 11.74
CA ASP A 149 9.63 -0.18 12.33
C ASP A 149 8.85 -1.30 11.60
N GLY A 150 7.62 -1.02 11.17
CA GLY A 150 6.84 -1.94 10.34
C GLY A 150 7.49 -2.19 8.97
N ALA A 151 7.96 -1.13 8.29
CA ALA A 151 8.64 -1.24 7.00
C ALA A 151 10.00 -1.97 7.09
N MET A 152 10.67 -1.86 8.24
CA MET A 152 11.93 -2.58 8.52
C MET A 152 11.76 -4.11 8.50
N SER A 153 10.53 -4.63 8.66
CA SER A 153 10.25 -6.07 8.57
C SER A 153 10.16 -6.61 7.13
N SER A 154 10.17 -5.74 6.12
CA SER A 154 10.10 -6.17 4.71
C SER A 154 11.43 -6.75 4.22
N GLY A 155 11.38 -7.74 3.33
CA GLY A 155 12.58 -8.38 2.75
C GLY A 155 13.50 -7.37 2.08
N LEU A 156 12.95 -6.44 1.27
CA LEU A 156 13.72 -5.41 0.58
C LEU A 156 14.47 -4.46 1.54
N ALA A 157 13.91 -4.18 2.72
CA ALA A 157 14.62 -3.39 3.73
C ALA A 157 15.84 -4.13 4.28
N PHE A 158 15.74 -5.45 4.52
CA PHE A 158 16.87 -6.29 4.91
C PHE A 158 17.92 -6.40 3.81
N GLU A 159 17.53 -6.54 2.55
CA GLU A 159 18.44 -6.53 1.40
C GLU A 159 19.20 -5.19 1.32
N GLY A 160 18.48 -4.07 1.50
CA GLY A 160 19.07 -2.74 1.58
C GLY A 160 20.09 -2.60 2.71
N LEU A 161 19.75 -3.05 3.93
CA LEU A 161 20.66 -3.05 5.08
C LEU A 161 21.90 -3.90 4.83
N ASN A 162 21.74 -5.12 4.30
CA ASN A 162 22.84 -6.01 3.99
C ASN A 162 23.82 -5.38 3.01
N ASN A 163 23.32 -4.72 1.95
CA ASN A 163 24.16 -4.05 0.97
C ASN A 163 24.75 -2.72 1.47
N THR A 164 24.10 -2.04 2.42
CA THR A 164 24.60 -0.80 3.04
C THR A 164 25.93 -1.04 3.77
N SER A 165 26.12 -2.22 4.34
CA SER A 165 27.32 -2.57 5.09
C SER A 165 28.53 -2.86 4.20
N ASP A 166 28.32 -3.33 2.99
CA ASP A 166 29.39 -3.73 2.05
C ASP A 166 29.73 -2.64 1.01
N THR A 167 28.75 -1.82 0.69
CA THR A 167 28.90 -0.78 -0.32
C THR A 167 29.41 0.54 0.30
N PRO A 168 30.51 1.16 -0.20
CA PRO A 168 30.97 2.46 0.29
C PRO A 168 29.88 3.54 0.15
N ASN A 169 29.49 4.16 1.27
CA ASN A 169 28.43 5.17 1.29
C ASN A 169 28.47 6.01 2.59
N ASN A 170 27.73 7.13 2.60
CA ASN A 170 27.51 7.98 3.76
C ASN A 170 26.04 8.01 4.19
N LEU A 171 25.26 7.00 3.84
CA LEU A 171 23.82 6.94 4.10
C LEU A 171 23.50 7.09 5.60
N LEU A 172 22.53 7.96 5.91
CA LEU A 172 21.87 8.02 7.22
C LEU A 172 20.51 7.34 7.12
N ILE A 173 20.33 6.27 7.88
CA ILE A 173 19.06 5.60 8.05
C ILE A 173 18.45 6.08 9.37
N ILE A 174 17.23 6.62 9.32
CA ILE A 174 16.44 6.96 10.49
C ILE A 174 15.37 5.89 10.65
N LEU A 175 15.47 5.13 11.75
CA LEU A 175 14.46 4.17 12.14
C LEU A 175 13.47 4.86 13.08
N ASN A 176 12.27 5.15 12.55
CA ASN A 176 11.15 5.70 13.30
C ASN A 176 10.36 4.55 13.95
N ASP A 177 10.64 4.26 15.21
CA ASP A 177 10.03 3.15 15.95
C ASP A 177 8.91 3.65 16.86
N ASN A 178 7.69 3.24 16.54
CA ASN A 178 6.50 3.51 17.35
C ASN A 178 5.73 2.22 17.70
N ASN A 179 6.31 1.05 17.48
CA ASN A 179 5.73 -0.29 17.65
C ASN A 179 4.44 -0.55 16.84
N MET A 180 4.24 0.20 15.75
CA MET A 180 3.04 0.11 14.93
C MET A 180 3.37 0.12 13.44
N SER A 181 2.74 -0.80 12.70
CA SER A 181 2.51 -0.66 11.26
C SER A 181 1.14 0.02 11.02
N ILE A 182 0.28 -0.48 10.15
CA ILE A 182 -1.15 -0.09 10.15
C ILE A 182 -1.80 -0.64 11.43
N ASP A 183 -1.68 -1.94 11.66
CA ASP A 183 -1.98 -2.61 12.92
C ASP A 183 -0.70 -2.72 13.79
N ARG A 184 -0.74 -3.46 14.89
CA ARG A 184 0.45 -3.67 15.72
C ARG A 184 1.51 -4.45 14.95
N SER A 185 2.76 -3.99 14.96
CA SER A 185 3.88 -4.69 14.37
C SER A 185 4.01 -6.12 14.94
N VAL A 186 4.44 -7.07 14.12
CA VAL A 186 4.58 -8.49 14.50
C VAL A 186 6.00 -9.01 14.24
N GLY A 187 6.30 -10.20 14.74
CA GLY A 187 7.55 -10.93 14.44
C GLY A 187 8.73 -10.61 15.34
N GLY A 188 9.85 -11.29 15.04
CA GLY A 188 11.08 -11.24 15.86
C GLY A 188 11.76 -9.88 15.88
N MET A 189 11.70 -9.13 14.78
CA MET A 189 12.26 -7.77 14.68
C MET A 189 11.60 -6.83 15.69
N LYS A 190 10.26 -6.86 15.81
CA LYS A 190 9.55 -6.09 16.85
C LYS A 190 10.07 -6.41 18.25
N GLN A 191 10.14 -7.71 18.59
CA GLN A 191 10.62 -8.13 19.91
C GLN A 191 12.07 -7.65 20.15
N TYR A 192 12.90 -7.71 19.12
CA TYR A 192 14.27 -7.23 19.17
C TYR A 192 14.34 -5.71 19.44
N LEU A 193 13.58 -4.89 18.69
CA LEU A 193 13.53 -3.44 18.89
C LEU A 193 13.00 -3.08 20.28
N GLN A 194 11.99 -3.77 20.79
CA GLN A 194 11.49 -3.58 22.15
C GLN A 194 12.56 -3.86 23.23
N ARG A 195 13.40 -4.89 23.03
CA ARG A 195 14.54 -5.15 23.95
C ARG A 195 15.57 -4.03 23.92
N LEU A 196 15.83 -3.44 22.76
CA LEU A 196 16.71 -2.27 22.67
C LEU A 196 16.17 -1.08 23.46
N HIS A 197 14.84 -0.89 23.49
CA HIS A 197 14.19 0.14 24.32
C HIS A 197 14.39 -0.08 25.83
N THR A 198 14.24 -1.29 26.32
CA THR A 198 14.38 -1.59 27.74
C THR A 198 15.81 -1.42 28.24
N SER A 199 16.80 -1.45 27.33
CA SER A 199 18.20 -1.15 27.64
C SER A 199 18.58 0.33 27.47
N ALA A 200 17.61 1.21 27.23
CA ALA A 200 17.81 2.63 26.92
C ALA A 200 18.57 3.39 28.04
N ALA A 201 18.33 3.07 29.31
CA ALA A 201 19.06 3.67 30.41
C ALA A 201 20.59 3.44 30.33
N TYR A 202 21.01 2.29 29.81
CA TYR A 202 22.42 1.97 29.55
C TYR A 202 22.96 2.76 28.34
N ASN A 203 22.19 2.89 27.29
CA ASN A 203 22.58 3.63 26.09
C ASN A 203 22.66 5.15 26.35
N ASP A 204 21.76 5.72 27.16
CA ASP A 204 21.80 7.13 27.55
C ASP A 204 23.04 7.44 28.42
N LEU A 205 23.40 6.55 29.38
CA LEU A 205 24.60 6.67 30.16
C LEU A 205 25.87 6.64 29.28
N ARG A 206 25.89 5.76 28.28
CA ARG A 206 27.00 5.63 27.32
C ARG A 206 27.13 6.87 26.42
N PHE A 207 26.01 7.43 25.97
CA PHE A 207 25.96 8.64 25.14
C PHE A 207 26.42 9.89 25.94
N ARG A 208 25.99 10.02 27.19
CA ARG A 208 26.44 11.09 28.10
C ARG A 208 27.93 10.97 28.46
N LEU A 209 28.41 9.75 28.61
CA LEU A 209 29.82 9.50 28.89
C LEU A 209 30.73 9.83 27.69
N SER A 210 30.32 9.45 26.48
CA SER A 210 31.01 9.77 25.23
C SER A 210 31.04 11.28 24.96
N ARG A 211 29.94 11.99 25.22
CA ARG A 211 29.86 13.47 25.13
C ARG A 211 30.81 14.16 26.12
N ARG A 212 30.92 13.67 27.37
CA ARG A 212 31.86 14.23 28.37
C ARG A 212 33.31 13.99 27.96
N LEU A 213 33.62 12.80 27.42
CA LEU A 213 34.99 12.47 26.97
C LEU A 213 35.41 13.28 25.72
N MET A 214 34.48 13.57 24.79
CA MET A 214 34.73 14.46 23.67
C MET A 214 34.90 15.93 24.11
N ARG A 215 34.11 16.42 25.08
CA ARG A 215 34.25 17.78 25.64
C ARG A 215 35.56 18.03 26.38
N TRP A 216 36.17 16.98 26.93
CA TRP A 216 37.42 17.12 27.69
C TRP A 216 38.68 16.99 26.83
N GLY A 217 38.55 16.97 25.48
CA GLY A 217 39.71 17.03 24.59
C GLY A 217 40.70 15.86 24.72
N VAL A 218 40.30 14.75 25.34
CA VAL A 218 41.16 13.58 25.60
C VAL A 218 41.42 12.77 24.31
N LEU A 219 40.81 13.13 23.20
CA LEU A 219 40.89 12.41 21.92
C LEU A 219 41.68 13.19 20.90
N ASP A 220 43.00 13.04 20.91
CA ASP A 220 43.90 13.39 19.81
C ASP A 220 43.87 12.28 18.75
N ASP A 221 43.94 12.64 17.45
CA ASP A 221 43.78 11.72 16.31
C ASP A 221 44.75 10.54 16.28
N SER A 222 45.94 10.69 16.85
CA SER A 222 46.91 9.61 16.98
C SER A 222 46.53 8.52 17.97
N LYS A 223 45.66 8.83 18.92
CA LYS A 223 45.18 7.91 19.97
C LYS A 223 43.83 7.27 19.66
N LYS A 224 43.10 7.74 18.64
CA LYS A 224 41.81 7.23 18.24
C LYS A 224 41.79 5.72 18.00
N LYS A 225 42.80 5.15 17.36
CA LYS A 225 42.87 3.70 17.10
C LYS A 225 43.03 2.86 18.37
N LYS A 226 43.75 3.35 19.37
CA LYS A 226 43.92 2.64 20.67
C LYS A 226 42.67 2.76 21.56
N VAL A 227 42.03 3.94 21.58
CA VAL A 227 40.78 4.18 22.31
C VAL A 227 39.59 3.44 21.69
N LEU A 228 39.54 3.35 20.35
CA LEU A 228 38.56 2.51 19.64
C LEU A 228 38.73 1.02 19.97
N ARG A 229 39.96 0.51 20.00
CA ARG A 229 40.22 -0.88 20.44
C ARG A 229 39.90 -1.11 21.94
N PHE A 230 40.21 -0.16 22.79
CA PHE A 230 39.88 -0.22 24.21
C PHE A 230 38.37 -0.10 24.45
N ASN A 231 37.67 0.80 23.77
CA ASN A 231 36.19 0.88 23.77
C ASN A 231 35.55 -0.39 23.24
N ASN A 232 36.09 -1.00 22.18
CA ASN A 232 35.59 -2.25 21.64
C ASN A 232 35.85 -3.44 22.59
N ALA A 233 36.96 -3.42 23.31
CA ALA A 233 37.25 -4.43 24.35
C ALA A 233 36.36 -4.26 25.61
N ILE A 234 36.07 -3.03 26.03
CA ILE A 234 35.09 -2.73 27.10
C ILE A 234 33.67 -3.04 26.64
N LYS A 235 33.35 -2.76 25.38
CA LYS A 235 32.07 -3.18 24.75
C LYS A 235 31.89 -4.70 24.78
N ALA A 236 32.94 -5.46 24.44
CA ALA A 236 32.92 -6.93 24.47
C ALA A 236 32.80 -7.52 25.89
N LEU A 237 33.28 -6.80 26.90
CA LEU A 237 33.22 -7.21 28.30
C LEU A 237 31.91 -6.82 29.02
N LEU A 238 31.20 -5.78 28.51
CA LEU A 238 30.01 -5.21 29.18
C LEU A 238 28.70 -5.43 28.40
N SER A 239 28.74 -5.93 27.19
CA SER A 239 27.52 -6.30 26.44
C SER A 239 27.69 -7.67 25.80
N ASP A 240 26.99 -8.65 26.34
CA ASP A 240 26.87 -10.00 25.77
C ASP A 240 26.08 -10.03 24.43
N GLN A 241 25.67 -8.88 23.89
CA GLN A 241 24.89 -8.80 22.64
C GLN A 241 25.33 -7.61 21.79
N GLN A 242 26.05 -7.89 20.71
CA GLN A 242 26.18 -6.93 19.61
C GLN A 242 24.79 -6.65 19.01
N ASN A 243 24.48 -5.36 18.82
CA ASN A 243 23.31 -4.92 18.07
C ASN A 243 23.43 -5.42 16.62
N ILE A 244 22.33 -5.94 16.03
CA ILE A 244 22.31 -6.47 14.66
C ILE A 244 22.86 -5.47 13.63
N PHE A 245 22.58 -4.19 13.79
CA PHE A 245 23.08 -3.13 12.90
C PHE A 245 24.59 -2.94 13.04
N GLU A 246 25.11 -2.94 14.24
CA GLU A 246 26.58 -2.89 14.49
C GLU A 246 27.26 -4.16 13.98
N GLY A 247 26.60 -5.32 14.07
CA GLY A 247 27.06 -6.58 13.48
C GLY A 247 27.17 -6.51 11.95
N MET A 248 26.35 -5.68 11.32
CA MET A 248 26.41 -5.36 9.88
C MET A 248 27.34 -4.17 9.56
N ASN A 249 28.21 -3.73 10.45
CA ASN A 249 29.08 -2.54 10.29
C ASN A 249 28.33 -1.22 10.05
N ILE A 250 27.05 -1.12 10.40
CA ILE A 250 26.27 0.11 10.39
C ILE A 250 26.38 0.76 11.77
N ARG A 251 26.88 1.98 11.83
CA ARG A 251 27.03 2.69 13.10
C ARG A 251 25.66 3.04 13.68
N TYR A 252 25.35 2.50 14.86
CA TYR A 252 24.06 2.65 15.51
C TYR A 252 24.07 3.75 16.57
N PHE A 253 23.02 4.58 16.59
CA PHE A 253 22.73 5.63 17.56
C PHE A 253 21.31 5.47 18.08
N GLY A 254 21.10 5.58 19.38
CA GLY A 254 19.78 5.51 20.01
C GLY A 254 19.56 4.24 20.85
N PRO A 255 18.31 3.90 21.22
CA PRO A 255 17.11 4.71 20.92
C PRO A 255 17.11 6.06 21.62
N THR A 256 16.55 7.09 20.95
CA THR A 256 16.46 8.47 21.45
C THR A 256 15.01 8.96 21.32
N ASP A 257 14.62 9.94 22.15
CA ASP A 257 13.28 10.52 22.05
C ASP A 257 13.10 11.24 20.70
N GLY A 258 12.13 10.80 19.91
CA GLY A 258 11.78 11.39 18.62
C GLY A 258 10.87 12.63 18.72
N HIS A 259 10.48 13.03 19.95
CA HIS A 259 9.62 14.20 20.21
C HIS A 259 10.35 15.39 20.84
N ASP A 260 11.65 15.29 21.09
CA ASP A 260 12.48 16.43 21.47
C ASP A 260 13.18 17.01 20.23
N VAL A 261 12.57 18.03 19.59
CA VAL A 261 13.09 18.64 18.37
C VAL A 261 14.46 19.28 18.56
N ILE A 262 14.76 19.84 19.74
CA ILE A 262 16.06 20.46 20.03
C ILE A 262 17.14 19.39 20.09
N GLN A 263 16.89 18.32 20.85
CA GLN A 263 17.81 17.19 20.93
C GLN A 263 18.02 16.52 19.58
N LEU A 264 16.96 16.38 18.77
CA LEU A 264 17.05 15.83 17.41
C LEU A 264 17.96 16.68 16.53
N VAL A 265 17.80 18.00 16.52
CA VAL A 265 18.65 18.91 15.73
C VAL A 265 20.12 18.79 16.15
N GLU A 266 20.41 18.78 17.46
CA GLU A 266 21.76 18.62 17.98
C GLU A 266 22.38 17.27 17.55
N THR A 267 21.58 16.20 17.67
CA THR A 267 22.01 14.84 17.30
C THR A 267 22.28 14.73 15.80
N LEU A 268 21.37 15.23 14.97
CA LEU A 268 21.48 15.19 13.52
C LEU A 268 22.69 16.00 13.03
N ARG A 269 22.97 17.18 13.61
CA ARG A 269 24.15 17.98 13.31
C ARG A 269 25.45 17.22 13.58
N GLN A 270 25.52 16.46 14.67
CA GLN A 270 26.69 15.64 15.01
C GLN A 270 26.86 14.44 14.08
N ILE A 271 25.74 13.74 13.78
CA ILE A 271 25.75 12.54 12.92
C ILE A 271 26.03 12.92 11.45
N LYS A 272 25.57 14.07 11.01
CA LYS A 272 25.74 14.58 9.64
C LYS A 272 27.22 14.58 9.22
N GLU A 273 28.11 15.01 10.11
CA GLU A 273 29.55 15.13 9.85
C GLU A 273 30.31 13.78 9.88
N MET A 274 29.66 12.69 10.27
CA MET A 274 30.29 11.39 10.39
C MET A 274 30.32 10.67 9.04
N LYS A 275 31.44 10.05 8.68
CA LYS A 275 31.59 9.22 7.46
C LYS A 275 31.11 7.79 7.70
N GLY A 276 30.68 7.14 6.63
CA GLY A 276 30.20 5.76 6.59
C GLY A 276 28.71 5.62 6.93
N PRO A 277 28.14 4.42 6.77
CA PRO A 277 26.72 4.17 7.02
C PRO A 277 26.36 4.31 8.50
N LYS A 278 25.23 4.92 8.76
CA LYS A 278 24.73 5.25 10.09
C LYS A 278 23.24 4.95 10.21
N LEU A 279 22.82 4.49 11.38
CA LEU A 279 21.40 4.34 11.74
C LEU A 279 21.11 5.11 13.01
N LEU A 280 20.15 6.01 12.97
CA LEU A 280 19.58 6.70 14.12
C LEU A 280 18.22 6.09 14.44
N HIS A 281 18.12 5.46 15.60
CA HIS A 281 16.89 4.85 16.11
C HIS A 281 16.14 5.85 16.98
N LEU A 282 14.94 6.22 16.56
CA LEU A 282 14.05 7.14 17.28
C LEU A 282 12.86 6.39 17.86
N HIS A 283 12.53 6.71 19.09
CA HIS A 283 11.26 6.29 19.68
C HIS A 283 10.23 7.41 19.52
N THR A 284 9.08 7.09 18.90
CA THR A 284 7.99 8.02 18.67
C THR A 284 6.65 7.44 19.12
N ILE A 285 5.65 8.30 19.21
CA ILE A 285 4.27 7.94 19.53
C ILE A 285 3.40 8.22 18.32
N LYS A 286 2.82 7.17 17.72
CA LYS A 286 1.88 7.30 16.62
C LYS A 286 0.62 8.04 17.10
N GLY A 287 0.25 9.14 16.45
CA GLY A 287 -0.87 9.98 16.87
C GLY A 287 -0.56 11.04 17.92
N LYS A 288 0.73 11.32 18.18
CA LYS A 288 1.22 12.28 19.18
C LYS A 288 0.47 13.60 19.16
N GLY A 289 -0.01 14.03 20.35
CA GLY A 289 -0.73 15.30 20.55
C GLY A 289 -2.24 15.24 20.29
N LEU A 290 -2.76 14.09 19.82
CA LEU A 290 -4.21 13.85 19.72
C LEU A 290 -4.58 12.61 20.54
N LYS A 291 -5.08 12.80 21.76
CA LYS A 291 -5.36 11.70 22.70
C LYS A 291 -6.12 10.51 22.12
N PRO A 292 -7.22 10.68 21.35
CA PRO A 292 -7.90 9.55 20.72
C PRO A 292 -7.00 8.77 19.74
N ALA A 293 -6.09 9.47 19.04
CA ALA A 293 -5.16 8.84 18.10
C ALA A 293 -4.04 8.06 18.81
N GLU A 294 -3.54 8.57 19.92
CA GLU A 294 -2.56 7.86 20.76
C GLU A 294 -3.16 6.57 21.37
N GLN A 295 -4.44 6.62 21.78
CA GLN A 295 -5.13 5.48 22.42
C GLN A 295 -5.57 4.40 21.41
N ALA A 296 -5.88 4.77 20.18
CA ALA A 296 -6.38 3.87 19.16
C ALA A 296 -5.70 4.11 17.78
N PRO A 297 -4.37 3.96 17.67
CA PRO A 297 -3.59 4.38 16.50
C PRO A 297 -3.96 3.66 15.20
N THR A 298 -4.49 2.44 15.26
CA THR A 298 -5.02 1.70 14.11
C THR A 298 -6.25 2.41 13.51
N ILE A 299 -7.21 2.79 14.35
CA ILE A 299 -8.43 3.50 13.92
C ILE A 299 -8.06 4.88 13.35
N TRP A 300 -7.12 5.55 13.99
CA TRP A 300 -6.68 6.89 13.65
C TRP A 300 -5.58 6.94 12.57
N HIS A 301 -5.21 5.79 12.02
CA HIS A 301 -4.33 5.77 10.84
C HIS A 301 -4.97 6.53 9.67
N ALA A 302 -6.27 6.25 9.39
CA ALA A 302 -7.09 6.98 8.43
C ALA A 302 -8.54 7.09 8.96
N PRO A 303 -8.82 8.05 9.87
CA PRO A 303 -10.01 8.03 10.72
C PRO A 303 -11.33 8.38 10.02
N GLY A 304 -11.32 8.83 8.77
CA GLY A 304 -12.47 9.50 8.16
C GLY A 304 -12.63 10.92 8.70
N LYS A 305 -13.79 11.55 8.51
CA LYS A 305 -14.06 12.89 9.05
C LYS A 305 -14.25 12.84 10.57
N PHE A 306 -13.74 13.84 11.27
CA PHE A 306 -13.85 13.97 12.71
C PHE A 306 -13.91 15.45 13.12
N ASP A 307 -14.38 15.71 14.30
CA ASP A 307 -14.34 17.03 14.92
C ASP A 307 -12.97 17.27 15.55
N ALA A 308 -12.29 18.32 15.13
CA ALA A 308 -10.89 18.59 15.52
C ALA A 308 -10.72 18.89 17.02
N GLU A 309 -11.73 19.51 17.66
CA GLU A 309 -11.66 19.88 19.09
C GLU A 309 -11.94 18.69 20.00
N SER A 310 -13.04 17.99 19.76
CA SER A 310 -13.46 16.86 20.60
C SER A 310 -12.77 15.54 20.24
N GLY A 311 -12.18 15.44 19.05
CA GLY A 311 -11.67 14.18 18.51
C GLY A 311 -12.78 13.15 18.22
N LYS A 312 -14.06 13.55 18.12
CA LYS A 312 -15.18 12.66 17.83
C LYS A 312 -15.27 12.41 16.34
N ARG A 313 -15.20 11.13 15.94
CA ARG A 313 -15.40 10.76 14.54
C ARG A 313 -16.84 11.01 14.12
N LEU A 314 -17.00 11.67 12.97
CA LEU A 314 -18.32 11.91 12.38
C LEU A 314 -18.74 10.63 11.65
N GLY A 315 -19.84 10.01 12.11
CA GLY A 315 -20.35 8.76 11.53
C GLY A 315 -20.87 8.96 10.10
N GLU A 316 -20.70 7.95 9.25
CA GLU A 316 -21.53 7.80 8.06
C GLU A 316 -22.98 7.62 8.52
N GLY A 317 -23.93 8.28 7.86
CA GLY A 317 -25.34 8.32 8.27
C GLY A 317 -25.95 6.92 8.46
N ALA A 318 -26.96 6.83 9.32
CA ALA A 318 -27.61 5.61 9.79
C ALA A 318 -28.42 4.82 8.73
N ALA A 319 -28.31 5.11 7.43
CA ALA A 319 -28.97 4.33 6.39
C ALA A 319 -28.31 2.95 6.28
N GLN A 320 -29.14 1.91 6.18
CA GLN A 320 -28.67 0.55 5.95
C GLN A 320 -27.96 0.51 4.59
N GLN A 321 -26.66 0.23 4.62
CA GLN A 321 -25.80 0.20 3.43
C GLN A 321 -25.34 -1.23 3.16
N ALA A 322 -25.11 -1.55 1.88
CA ALA A 322 -24.46 -2.81 1.50
C ALA A 322 -23.08 -2.94 2.18
N PRO A 323 -22.63 -4.15 2.51
CA PRO A 323 -21.33 -4.37 3.15
C PRO A 323 -20.18 -3.96 2.23
N LYS A 324 -19.01 -3.75 2.82
CA LYS A 324 -17.77 -3.67 2.05
C LYS A 324 -17.35 -5.07 1.61
N PHE A 325 -16.74 -5.21 0.44
CA PHE A 325 -16.27 -6.51 -0.04
C PHE A 325 -15.29 -7.18 0.95
N GLN A 326 -14.42 -6.41 1.60
CA GLN A 326 -13.53 -6.94 2.64
C GLN A 326 -14.29 -7.54 3.84
N ASP A 327 -15.43 -6.96 4.22
CA ASP A 327 -16.24 -7.48 5.34
C ASP A 327 -16.95 -8.77 4.93
N VAL A 328 -17.44 -8.83 3.69
CA VAL A 328 -17.98 -10.07 3.09
C VAL A 328 -16.92 -11.18 3.09
N PHE A 329 -15.68 -10.84 2.69
CA PHE A 329 -14.56 -11.78 2.75
C PHE A 329 -14.32 -12.28 4.18
N GLY A 330 -14.16 -11.38 5.16
CA GLY A 330 -13.83 -11.76 6.54
C GLY A 330 -14.92 -12.62 7.21
N GLU A 331 -16.19 -12.24 7.05
CA GLU A 331 -17.31 -13.00 7.59
C GLU A 331 -17.49 -14.35 6.90
N THR A 332 -17.33 -14.40 5.58
CA THR A 332 -17.40 -15.65 4.82
C THR A 332 -16.25 -16.59 5.19
N LEU A 333 -15.02 -16.06 5.33
CA LEU A 333 -13.87 -16.86 5.75
C LEU A 333 -14.10 -17.51 7.13
N LEU A 334 -14.65 -16.76 8.09
CA LEU A 334 -14.99 -17.30 9.40
C LEU A 334 -16.06 -18.42 9.29
N GLU A 335 -17.10 -18.22 8.48
CA GLU A 335 -18.14 -19.22 8.28
C GLU A 335 -17.58 -20.51 7.67
N LEU A 336 -16.74 -20.39 6.62
CA LEU A 336 -16.07 -21.53 6.00
C LEU A 336 -15.13 -22.24 6.99
N ALA A 337 -14.38 -21.46 7.80
CA ALA A 337 -13.47 -22.00 8.80
C ALA A 337 -14.19 -22.79 9.91
N ARG A 338 -15.43 -22.45 10.25
CA ARG A 338 -16.23 -23.21 11.22
C ARG A 338 -16.57 -24.60 10.74
N THR A 339 -16.73 -24.79 9.45
CA THR A 339 -17.09 -26.10 8.83
C THR A 339 -15.89 -26.86 8.31
N ASN A 340 -14.84 -26.18 7.86
CA ASN A 340 -13.62 -26.79 7.33
C ASN A 340 -12.41 -26.48 8.22
N LYS A 341 -11.93 -27.49 8.96
CA LYS A 341 -10.79 -27.36 9.89
C LYS A 341 -9.45 -27.11 9.19
N LYS A 342 -9.35 -27.31 7.87
CA LYS A 342 -8.13 -27.09 7.11
C LYS A 342 -7.90 -25.62 6.75
N ILE A 343 -8.92 -24.77 6.80
CA ILE A 343 -8.83 -23.36 6.42
C ILE A 343 -7.95 -22.58 7.40
N ILE A 344 -6.99 -21.87 6.83
CA ILE A 344 -6.08 -20.96 7.53
C ILE A 344 -6.12 -19.60 6.82
N GLY A 345 -6.20 -18.51 7.59
CA GLY A 345 -6.08 -17.15 7.08
C GLY A 345 -4.64 -16.64 7.16
N VAL A 346 -4.14 -16.00 6.10
CA VAL A 346 -2.83 -15.34 6.09
C VAL A 346 -2.96 -13.95 5.49
N THR A 347 -2.33 -12.95 6.11
CA THR A 347 -2.27 -11.60 5.56
C THR A 347 -0.96 -10.90 5.91
N PRO A 348 -0.33 -10.16 4.99
CA PRO A 348 0.84 -9.35 5.27
C PRO A 348 0.44 -7.95 5.80
N ALA A 349 0.47 -7.77 7.13
CA ALA A 349 0.28 -6.51 7.87
C ALA A 349 -1.08 -5.80 7.67
N MET A 350 -2.11 -6.51 7.19
CA MET A 350 -3.40 -5.91 6.85
C MET A 350 -4.62 -6.57 7.54
N PRO A 351 -4.52 -7.03 8.82
CA PRO A 351 -5.63 -7.76 9.46
C PRO A 351 -6.95 -6.99 9.47
N THR A 352 -6.94 -5.71 9.84
CA THR A 352 -8.15 -4.86 9.84
C THR A 352 -8.53 -4.39 8.45
N GLY A 353 -7.53 -4.16 7.60
CA GLY A 353 -7.74 -3.68 6.23
C GLY A 353 -8.47 -4.68 5.34
N CYS A 354 -8.22 -5.98 5.49
CA CYS A 354 -8.89 -7.04 4.75
C CYS A 354 -9.92 -7.83 5.58
N SER A 355 -10.28 -7.34 6.78
CA SER A 355 -11.20 -7.99 7.73
C SER A 355 -10.79 -9.40 8.20
N MET A 356 -9.48 -9.76 8.07
CA MET A 356 -8.92 -10.99 8.64
C MET A 356 -9.00 -11.02 10.18
N ASN A 357 -9.05 -9.83 10.81
CA ASN A 357 -9.22 -9.67 12.26
C ASN A 357 -10.50 -10.35 12.77
N ILE A 358 -11.51 -10.60 11.93
CA ILE A 358 -12.73 -11.36 12.29
C ILE A 358 -12.34 -12.79 12.61
N LEU A 359 -11.58 -13.46 11.73
CA LEU A 359 -11.08 -14.81 11.98
C LEU A 359 -10.08 -14.86 13.14
N MET A 360 -9.16 -13.88 13.21
CA MET A 360 -8.17 -13.79 14.29
C MET A 360 -8.79 -13.70 15.68
N ARG A 361 -9.91 -13.01 15.81
CA ARG A 361 -10.63 -12.88 17.09
C ARG A 361 -11.30 -14.18 17.51
N GLU A 362 -11.94 -14.87 16.58
CA GLU A 362 -12.75 -16.07 16.86
C GLU A 362 -11.92 -17.35 16.87
N MET A 363 -10.87 -17.40 16.04
CA MET A 363 -9.99 -18.57 15.85
C MET A 363 -8.51 -18.13 15.72
N PRO A 364 -7.89 -17.62 16.79
CA PRO A 364 -6.54 -17.02 16.74
C PRO A 364 -5.46 -17.97 16.23
N ASP A 365 -5.60 -19.28 16.47
CA ASP A 365 -4.63 -20.30 16.01
C ASP A 365 -4.72 -20.59 14.50
N ARG A 366 -5.70 -20.00 13.81
CA ARG A 366 -5.98 -20.26 12.39
C ARG A 366 -5.86 -19.02 11.50
N ALA A 367 -5.27 -17.95 12.03
CA ALA A 367 -5.06 -16.74 11.26
C ALA A 367 -3.72 -16.10 11.62
N PHE A 368 -2.94 -15.75 10.59
CA PHE A 368 -1.57 -15.26 10.73
C PHE A 368 -1.41 -13.90 10.06
N ASP A 369 -0.93 -12.92 10.83
CA ASP A 369 -0.30 -11.73 10.29
C ASP A 369 1.22 -11.96 10.23
N VAL A 370 1.79 -11.85 9.04
CA VAL A 370 3.21 -12.12 8.81
C VAL A 370 4.06 -10.85 8.69
N GLY A 371 3.48 -9.68 9.00
CA GLY A 371 4.14 -8.38 8.81
C GLY A 371 4.13 -7.95 7.34
N ILE A 372 4.88 -6.88 7.01
CA ILE A 372 4.97 -6.38 5.63
C ILE A 372 5.91 -7.30 4.82
N ALA A 373 5.38 -8.45 4.41
CA ALA A 373 6.15 -9.54 3.81
C ALA A 373 5.30 -10.37 2.83
N GLU A 374 4.89 -9.77 1.72
CA GLU A 374 3.96 -10.35 0.76
C GLU A 374 4.50 -11.65 0.12
N GLY A 375 5.78 -11.67 -0.28
CA GLY A 375 6.43 -12.87 -0.79
C GLY A 375 6.43 -14.00 0.24
N HIS A 376 6.79 -13.69 1.50
CA HIS A 376 6.74 -14.65 2.61
C HIS A 376 5.31 -15.15 2.85
N ALA A 377 4.29 -14.27 2.82
CA ALA A 377 2.89 -14.66 2.98
C ALA A 377 2.49 -15.74 1.97
N MET A 378 2.91 -15.57 0.73
CA MET A 378 2.61 -16.52 -0.35
C MET A 378 3.37 -17.84 -0.20
N THR A 379 4.68 -17.80 0.02
CA THR A 379 5.51 -19.01 0.23
C THR A 379 5.09 -19.77 1.50
N PHE A 380 4.79 -19.06 2.59
CA PHE A 380 4.28 -19.63 3.84
C PHE A 380 2.94 -20.34 3.63
N SER A 381 2.03 -19.72 2.87
CA SER A 381 0.76 -20.33 2.48
C SER A 381 0.99 -21.58 1.63
N ALA A 382 1.91 -21.53 0.65
CA ALA A 382 2.26 -22.69 -0.17
C ALA A 382 2.81 -23.85 0.66
N GLY A 383 3.68 -23.57 1.65
CA GLY A 383 4.17 -24.56 2.60
C GLY A 383 3.05 -25.24 3.40
N MET A 384 2.11 -24.46 3.94
CA MET A 384 0.94 -25.01 4.64
C MET A 384 0.02 -25.84 3.72
N ALA A 385 -0.17 -25.40 2.49
CA ALA A 385 -0.96 -26.13 1.50
C ALA A 385 -0.30 -27.47 1.14
N LYS A 386 1.03 -27.52 1.07
CA LYS A 386 1.80 -28.76 0.85
C LYS A 386 1.58 -29.78 1.95
N GLU A 387 1.38 -29.33 3.20
CA GLU A 387 1.08 -30.17 4.37
C GLU A 387 -0.43 -30.44 4.54
N GLY A 388 -1.25 -30.10 3.54
CA GLY A 388 -2.67 -30.47 3.48
C GLY A 388 -3.64 -29.50 4.13
N LEU A 389 -3.19 -28.29 4.50
CA LEU A 389 -4.07 -27.19 4.90
C LEU A 389 -4.64 -26.46 3.68
N GLN A 390 -5.60 -25.58 3.91
CA GLN A 390 -6.27 -24.76 2.89
C GLN A 390 -6.08 -23.26 3.22
N PRO A 391 -4.94 -22.66 2.85
CA PRO A 391 -4.69 -21.26 3.15
C PRO A 391 -5.52 -20.33 2.26
N PHE A 392 -6.12 -19.32 2.88
CA PHE A 392 -6.65 -18.12 2.25
C PHE A 392 -5.66 -16.97 2.51
N CYS A 393 -4.82 -16.67 1.52
CA CYS A 393 -3.82 -15.61 1.56
C CYS A 393 -4.44 -14.33 1.00
N ASN A 394 -4.69 -13.34 1.85
CA ASN A 394 -5.28 -12.07 1.45
C ASN A 394 -4.22 -10.98 1.38
N ILE A 395 -3.99 -10.46 0.17
CA ILE A 395 -3.01 -9.42 -0.13
C ILE A 395 -3.72 -8.34 -0.97
N TYR A 396 -3.42 -7.05 -0.75
CA TYR A 396 -3.91 -6.02 -1.68
C TYR A 396 -3.33 -6.22 -3.08
N ALA A 397 -4.15 -6.07 -4.11
CA ALA A 397 -3.78 -6.36 -5.49
C ALA A 397 -2.49 -5.64 -5.94
N SER A 398 -2.31 -4.36 -5.56
CA SER A 398 -1.08 -3.60 -5.83
C SER A 398 0.14 -4.12 -5.06
N PHE A 399 -0.04 -4.64 -3.83
CA PHE A 399 1.05 -5.17 -3.02
C PHE A 399 1.43 -6.61 -3.42
N ALA A 400 0.49 -7.36 -3.98
CA ALA A 400 0.73 -8.72 -4.49
C ALA A 400 1.79 -8.76 -5.61
N GLN A 401 2.10 -7.61 -6.24
CA GLN A 401 3.20 -7.47 -7.19
C GLN A 401 4.55 -7.92 -6.59
N ARG A 402 4.75 -7.76 -5.27
CA ARG A 402 5.96 -8.24 -4.56
C ARG A 402 6.01 -9.75 -4.36
N ALA A 403 4.89 -10.42 -4.51
CA ALA A 403 4.79 -11.87 -4.40
C ALA A 403 4.70 -12.56 -5.76
N TYR A 404 4.95 -11.85 -6.87
CA TYR A 404 4.74 -12.37 -8.22
C TYR A 404 5.55 -13.65 -8.49
N ASP A 405 6.84 -13.65 -8.14
CA ASP A 405 7.69 -14.85 -8.23
C ASP A 405 7.15 -15.99 -7.35
N ASN A 406 6.76 -15.69 -6.11
CA ASN A 406 6.25 -16.70 -5.18
C ASN A 406 4.89 -17.28 -5.61
N ILE A 407 4.06 -16.50 -6.30
CA ILE A 407 2.82 -17.00 -6.92
C ILE A 407 3.15 -18.01 -8.01
N ILE A 408 4.14 -17.72 -8.86
CA ILE A 408 4.57 -18.60 -9.96
C ILE A 408 5.27 -19.83 -9.42
N HIS A 409 6.39 -19.62 -8.72
CA HIS A 409 7.33 -20.68 -8.35
C HIS A 409 6.82 -21.56 -7.21
N ASP A 410 6.28 -20.93 -6.13
CA ASP A 410 5.99 -21.65 -4.91
C ASP A 410 4.56 -22.25 -4.89
N ALA A 411 3.61 -21.63 -5.60
CA ALA A 411 2.23 -22.07 -5.60
C ALA A 411 1.79 -22.67 -6.93
N ALA A 412 1.83 -21.91 -8.04
CA ALA A 412 1.27 -22.32 -9.32
C ALA A 412 2.05 -23.46 -9.97
N LEU A 413 3.40 -23.42 -9.96
CA LEU A 413 4.26 -24.47 -10.51
C LEU A 413 3.99 -25.81 -9.82
N LEU A 414 3.75 -25.80 -8.52
CA LEU A 414 3.45 -26.98 -7.71
C LEU A 414 1.96 -27.32 -7.68
N ASN A 415 1.12 -26.53 -8.34
CA ASN A 415 -0.35 -26.66 -8.37
C ASN A 415 -0.97 -26.84 -6.96
N LEU A 416 -0.49 -26.07 -5.99
CA LEU A 416 -0.93 -26.16 -4.59
C LEU A 416 -2.29 -25.49 -4.36
N PRO A 417 -3.13 -26.00 -3.45
CA PRO A 417 -4.44 -25.45 -3.17
C PRO A 417 -4.36 -24.21 -2.28
N VAL A 418 -3.73 -23.14 -2.76
CA VAL A 418 -3.71 -21.84 -2.12
C VAL A 418 -4.80 -20.96 -2.72
N VAL A 419 -5.64 -20.36 -1.87
CA VAL A 419 -6.61 -19.34 -2.29
C VAL A 419 -6.00 -17.97 -2.10
N LEU A 420 -5.58 -17.34 -3.20
CA LEU A 420 -5.06 -15.97 -3.20
C LEU A 420 -6.21 -14.98 -3.39
N CYS A 421 -6.50 -14.22 -2.34
CA CYS A 421 -7.52 -13.17 -2.38
C CYS A 421 -6.85 -11.82 -2.62
N LEU A 422 -7.07 -11.25 -3.80
CA LEU A 422 -6.56 -9.94 -4.20
C LEU A 422 -7.60 -8.88 -3.85
N ASP A 423 -7.44 -8.30 -2.68
CA ASP A 423 -8.28 -7.20 -2.21
C ASP A 423 -7.82 -5.88 -2.84
N ARG A 424 -8.70 -4.90 -3.02
CA ARG A 424 -8.43 -3.62 -3.70
C ARG A 424 -8.00 -3.78 -5.16
N ALA A 425 -8.60 -4.73 -5.88
CA ALA A 425 -8.42 -4.82 -7.33
C ALA A 425 -9.05 -3.62 -8.05
N GLY A 426 -8.48 -3.21 -9.18
CA GLY A 426 -8.94 -2.07 -9.96
C GLY A 426 -8.59 -0.71 -9.35
N LEU A 427 -9.39 0.30 -9.64
CA LEU A 427 -9.20 1.67 -9.14
C LEU A 427 -9.67 1.78 -7.70
N VAL A 428 -8.79 2.21 -6.80
CA VAL A 428 -9.07 2.27 -5.35
C VAL A 428 -9.35 3.67 -4.82
N GLY A 429 -9.07 4.71 -5.61
CA GLY A 429 -9.45 6.07 -5.27
C GLY A 429 -8.31 6.96 -4.77
N GLU A 430 -8.46 7.50 -3.57
CA GLU A 430 -7.71 8.65 -3.06
C GLU A 430 -6.21 8.36 -2.80
N ASP A 431 -5.78 7.11 -2.69
CA ASP A 431 -4.38 6.73 -2.53
C ASP A 431 -3.61 6.65 -3.87
N GLY A 432 -4.33 6.72 -4.99
CA GLY A 432 -3.77 6.92 -6.32
C GLY A 432 -2.97 5.75 -6.88
N PRO A 433 -2.05 6.04 -7.83
CA PRO A 433 -1.40 5.04 -8.68
C PRO A 433 -0.60 3.98 -7.92
N THR A 434 -0.14 4.28 -6.72
CA THR A 434 0.61 3.32 -5.89
C THR A 434 -0.28 2.26 -5.25
N HIS A 435 -1.61 2.49 -5.20
CA HIS A 435 -2.57 1.58 -4.57
C HIS A 435 -3.57 0.98 -5.54
N HIS A 436 -3.69 1.50 -6.79
CA HIS A 436 -4.55 0.90 -7.79
C HIS A 436 -4.10 -0.53 -8.13
N GLY A 437 -4.99 -1.49 -8.01
CA GLY A 437 -4.75 -2.90 -8.34
C GLY A 437 -5.08 -3.19 -9.80
N THR A 438 -4.36 -2.57 -10.73
CA THR A 438 -4.73 -2.49 -12.14
C THR A 438 -4.03 -3.51 -13.03
N PHE A 439 -2.94 -4.12 -12.56
CA PHE A 439 -2.10 -5.00 -13.36
C PHE A 439 -2.30 -6.49 -13.09
N ASP A 440 -3.11 -6.84 -12.11
CA ASP A 440 -3.31 -8.21 -11.63
C ASP A 440 -3.82 -9.16 -12.73
N LEU A 441 -4.85 -8.77 -13.49
CA LEU A 441 -5.39 -9.59 -14.58
C LEU A 441 -4.33 -9.87 -15.64
N ALA A 442 -3.65 -8.82 -16.12
CA ALA A 442 -2.67 -8.92 -17.21
C ALA A 442 -1.43 -9.71 -16.79
N SER A 443 -0.95 -9.53 -15.57
CA SER A 443 0.27 -10.20 -15.07
C SER A 443 0.02 -11.66 -14.69
N LEU A 444 -1.15 -12.00 -14.16
CA LEU A 444 -1.43 -13.36 -13.70
C LEU A 444 -1.99 -14.27 -14.80
N ARG A 445 -2.63 -13.73 -15.82
CA ARG A 445 -3.24 -14.51 -16.92
C ARG A 445 -2.29 -15.51 -17.60
N PRO A 446 -1.02 -15.17 -17.91
CA PRO A 446 -0.11 -16.09 -18.59
C PRO A 446 0.37 -17.25 -17.73
N ILE A 447 0.23 -17.18 -16.39
CA ILE A 447 0.77 -18.19 -15.48
C ILE A 447 -0.04 -19.50 -15.58
N PRO A 448 0.57 -20.66 -15.88
CA PRO A 448 -0.11 -21.95 -15.86
C PRO A 448 -0.66 -22.30 -14.47
N ASN A 449 -1.61 -23.24 -14.40
CA ASN A 449 -2.19 -23.79 -13.17
C ASN A 449 -2.87 -22.76 -12.25
N LEU A 450 -3.16 -21.54 -12.73
CA LEU A 450 -3.98 -20.59 -12.00
C LEU A 450 -5.44 -20.63 -12.47
N THR A 451 -6.35 -20.63 -11.51
CA THR A 451 -7.74 -20.22 -11.72
C THR A 451 -7.86 -18.76 -11.30
N ILE A 452 -8.41 -17.90 -12.18
CA ILE A 452 -8.56 -16.45 -11.90
C ILE A 452 -10.03 -16.07 -12.04
N ALA A 453 -10.64 -15.62 -10.95
CA ALA A 453 -12.05 -15.24 -10.87
C ALA A 453 -12.22 -13.81 -10.31
N SER A 454 -13.28 -13.15 -10.77
CA SER A 454 -13.73 -11.86 -10.23
C SER A 454 -15.23 -11.89 -9.97
N PRO A 455 -15.68 -11.75 -8.71
CA PRO A 455 -17.10 -11.79 -8.39
C PRO A 455 -17.82 -10.55 -8.95
N TYR A 456 -19.03 -10.75 -9.45
CA TYR A 456 -19.89 -9.66 -9.91
C TYR A 456 -20.47 -8.84 -8.75
N ASP A 457 -20.75 -9.51 -7.65
CA ASP A 457 -21.36 -8.96 -6.44
C ASP A 457 -20.87 -9.69 -5.17
N GLU A 458 -21.42 -9.32 -4.02
CA GLU A 458 -21.06 -9.86 -2.72
C GLU A 458 -21.46 -11.35 -2.58
N CYS A 459 -22.60 -11.72 -3.13
CA CYS A 459 -23.06 -13.12 -3.13
C CYS A 459 -22.10 -14.00 -3.96
N GLU A 460 -21.66 -13.50 -5.11
CA GLU A 460 -20.71 -14.20 -5.94
C GLU A 460 -19.33 -14.33 -5.28
N LEU A 461 -18.84 -13.30 -4.55
CA LEU A 461 -17.62 -13.41 -3.76
C LEU A 461 -17.72 -14.56 -2.76
N ARG A 462 -18.80 -14.64 -2.05
CA ARG A 462 -19.08 -15.69 -1.08
C ARG A 462 -19.06 -17.09 -1.72
N ARG A 463 -19.69 -17.25 -2.88
CA ARG A 463 -19.73 -18.51 -3.63
C ARG A 463 -18.37 -18.89 -4.22
N LEU A 464 -17.61 -17.93 -4.74
CA LEU A 464 -16.25 -18.18 -5.22
C LEU A 464 -15.31 -18.61 -4.11
N MET A 465 -15.40 -18.01 -2.92
CA MET A 465 -14.64 -18.45 -1.75
C MET A 465 -15.01 -19.89 -1.33
N TYR A 466 -16.30 -20.23 -1.35
CA TYR A 466 -16.74 -21.59 -1.11
C TYR A 466 -16.21 -22.57 -2.16
N THR A 467 -16.28 -22.20 -3.43
CA THR A 467 -15.77 -23.00 -4.56
C THR A 467 -14.26 -23.24 -4.45
N ALA A 468 -13.49 -22.20 -4.12
CA ALA A 468 -12.04 -22.27 -4.07
C ALA A 468 -11.50 -23.25 -3.00
N GLN A 469 -12.27 -23.55 -1.95
CA GLN A 469 -11.89 -24.51 -0.92
C GLN A 469 -12.28 -25.97 -1.23
N THR A 470 -13.04 -26.22 -2.30
CA THR A 470 -13.40 -27.60 -2.68
C THR A 470 -12.20 -28.32 -3.29
N PRO A 471 -12.15 -29.68 -3.24
CA PRO A 471 -10.98 -30.42 -3.67
C PRO A 471 -10.57 -30.18 -5.15
N ASN A 472 -9.27 -30.33 -5.43
CA ASN A 472 -8.69 -30.33 -6.78
C ASN A 472 -8.83 -28.99 -7.55
N LYS A 473 -8.86 -27.87 -6.87
CA LYS A 473 -8.92 -26.53 -7.52
C LYS A 473 -7.54 -25.94 -7.83
N GLY A 474 -6.46 -26.47 -7.27
CA GLY A 474 -5.13 -25.88 -7.42
C GLY A 474 -5.05 -24.46 -6.83
N THR A 475 -4.16 -23.63 -7.38
CA THR A 475 -4.04 -22.24 -6.94
C THR A 475 -5.18 -21.40 -7.52
N PHE A 476 -5.99 -20.84 -6.63
CA PHE A 476 -7.22 -20.11 -6.99
C PHE A 476 -7.14 -18.65 -6.61
N VAL A 477 -7.22 -17.74 -7.58
CA VAL A 477 -7.16 -16.29 -7.40
C VAL A 477 -8.57 -15.73 -7.44
N ILE A 478 -8.95 -14.97 -6.40
CA ILE A 478 -10.22 -14.23 -6.33
C ILE A 478 -9.87 -12.75 -6.16
N ARG A 479 -10.18 -11.92 -7.17
CA ARG A 479 -9.95 -10.48 -7.12
C ARG A 479 -11.24 -9.72 -6.89
N TYR A 480 -11.26 -8.76 -5.98
CA TYR A 480 -12.42 -7.94 -5.67
C TYR A 480 -12.03 -6.51 -5.28
N PRO A 481 -12.93 -5.51 -5.49
CA PRO A 481 -12.60 -4.10 -5.33
C PRO A 481 -12.59 -3.63 -3.87
N ARG A 482 -12.04 -2.45 -3.66
CA ARG A 482 -12.26 -1.64 -2.47
C ARG A 482 -13.69 -1.09 -2.47
N GLY A 483 -14.32 -1.02 -1.32
CA GLY A 483 -15.60 -0.32 -1.13
C GLY A 483 -16.79 -1.23 -0.92
N ARG A 484 -17.96 -0.61 -0.98
CA ARG A 484 -19.24 -1.29 -0.75
C ARG A 484 -19.74 -1.93 -2.03
N GLY A 485 -20.41 -3.06 -1.88
CA GLY A 485 -21.19 -3.66 -2.94
C GLY A 485 -22.58 -3.02 -3.09
N ARG A 486 -23.54 -3.81 -3.61
CA ARG A 486 -24.90 -3.36 -3.90
C ARG A 486 -25.98 -4.15 -3.14
N LEU A 487 -25.65 -5.35 -2.63
CA LEU A 487 -26.61 -6.26 -2.05
C LEU A 487 -26.70 -6.06 -0.54
N LEU A 488 -27.88 -5.71 -0.04
CA LEU A 488 -28.17 -5.68 1.38
C LEU A 488 -28.27 -7.10 1.94
N ASP A 489 -28.94 -8.00 1.21
CA ASP A 489 -29.06 -9.43 1.52
C ASP A 489 -28.00 -10.23 0.74
N TRP A 490 -26.77 -10.14 1.17
CA TRP A 490 -25.62 -10.75 0.52
C TRP A 490 -25.31 -12.17 1.01
N ARG A 491 -25.93 -12.61 2.11
CA ARG A 491 -25.71 -13.94 2.71
C ARG A 491 -26.47 -15.03 1.98
N CYS A 492 -26.23 -15.12 0.67
CA CYS A 492 -26.80 -16.20 -0.14
C CYS A 492 -26.24 -17.57 0.30
N PRO A 493 -26.91 -18.68 -0.04
CA PRO A 493 -26.40 -20.03 0.20
C PRO A 493 -25.01 -20.24 -0.39
N LEU A 494 -24.18 -20.98 0.34
CA LEU A 494 -22.87 -21.43 -0.11
C LEU A 494 -23.04 -22.55 -1.15
N GLU A 495 -22.86 -22.20 -2.41
CA GLU A 495 -23.00 -23.11 -3.55
C GLU A 495 -21.72 -23.07 -4.40
N GLU A 496 -21.34 -24.21 -4.94
CA GLU A 496 -20.20 -24.29 -5.84
C GLU A 496 -20.52 -23.63 -7.19
N VAL A 497 -19.65 -22.74 -7.63
CA VAL A 497 -19.70 -22.14 -8.96
C VAL A 497 -18.89 -23.02 -9.91
N PRO A 498 -19.45 -23.48 -11.05
CA PRO A 498 -18.69 -24.23 -12.03
C PRO A 498 -17.50 -23.42 -12.54
N VAL A 499 -16.28 -23.91 -12.30
CA VAL A 499 -15.04 -23.22 -12.71
C VAL A 499 -14.97 -23.08 -14.22
N GLY A 500 -14.62 -21.88 -14.69
CA GLY A 500 -14.54 -21.56 -16.11
C GLY A 500 -15.90 -21.42 -16.80
N LYS A 501 -16.99 -21.18 -16.03
CA LYS A 501 -18.32 -20.93 -16.58
C LYS A 501 -18.79 -19.52 -16.28
N GLY A 502 -19.01 -18.77 -17.37
CA GLY A 502 -19.68 -17.48 -17.35
C GLY A 502 -21.20 -17.62 -17.20
N ARG A 503 -21.90 -16.51 -17.26
CA ARG A 503 -23.37 -16.49 -17.20
C ARG A 503 -23.98 -15.40 -18.09
N ILE A 504 -25.20 -15.63 -18.52
CA ILE A 504 -26.00 -14.64 -19.24
C ILE A 504 -26.68 -13.76 -18.19
N MET A 505 -26.36 -12.49 -18.16
CA MET A 505 -27.00 -11.49 -17.30
C MET A 505 -28.26 -10.95 -17.96
N LYS A 506 -28.21 -10.81 -19.30
CA LYS A 506 -29.31 -10.32 -20.12
C LYS A 506 -29.17 -10.83 -21.55
N SER A 507 -30.24 -11.30 -22.14
CA SER A 507 -30.29 -11.66 -23.57
C SER A 507 -30.44 -10.43 -24.45
N GLY A 508 -29.89 -10.48 -25.68
CA GLY A 508 -29.97 -9.43 -26.68
C GLY A 508 -29.60 -9.96 -28.07
N LYS A 509 -29.63 -9.09 -29.12
CA LYS A 509 -29.41 -9.50 -30.51
C LYS A 509 -28.45 -8.61 -31.30
N ASP A 510 -28.33 -7.32 -30.95
CA ASP A 510 -27.65 -6.33 -31.81
C ASP A 510 -26.19 -6.10 -31.38
N LEU A 511 -25.89 -6.25 -30.08
CA LEU A 511 -24.58 -6.04 -29.51
C LEU A 511 -24.43 -6.87 -28.22
N ALA A 512 -23.26 -7.46 -28.00
CA ALA A 512 -22.92 -8.13 -26.74
C ALA A 512 -21.96 -7.30 -25.88
N ILE A 513 -22.24 -7.16 -24.58
CA ILE A 513 -21.30 -6.66 -23.61
C ILE A 513 -20.81 -7.86 -22.78
N ILE A 514 -19.49 -8.02 -22.68
CA ILE A 514 -18.85 -9.03 -21.84
C ILE A 514 -18.10 -8.30 -20.71
N SER A 515 -18.49 -8.52 -19.49
CA SER A 515 -17.88 -7.91 -18.31
C SER A 515 -17.16 -8.92 -17.40
N LEU A 516 -16.24 -8.45 -16.59
CA LEU A 516 -15.56 -9.23 -15.57
C LEU A 516 -15.57 -8.49 -14.23
N GLY A 517 -16.26 -9.05 -13.26
CA GLY A 517 -16.35 -8.50 -11.92
C GLY A 517 -17.33 -7.35 -11.75
N PRO A 518 -17.25 -6.57 -10.65
CA PRO A 518 -18.26 -5.59 -10.25
C PRO A 518 -18.46 -4.42 -11.23
N ILE A 519 -17.49 -4.14 -12.09
CA ILE A 519 -17.64 -3.15 -13.17
C ILE A 519 -18.81 -3.48 -14.11
N GLY A 520 -19.18 -4.75 -14.21
CA GLY A 520 -20.35 -5.22 -14.95
C GLY A 520 -21.68 -4.63 -14.46
N ASN A 521 -21.74 -4.18 -13.21
CA ASN A 521 -22.91 -3.49 -12.69
C ASN A 521 -23.12 -2.12 -13.35
N LEU A 522 -22.05 -1.39 -13.69
CA LEU A 522 -22.14 -0.13 -14.44
C LEU A 522 -22.61 -0.39 -15.89
N ALA A 523 -22.18 -1.53 -16.46
CA ALA A 523 -22.67 -1.95 -17.78
C ALA A 523 -24.17 -2.26 -17.76
N ALA A 524 -24.64 -2.97 -16.72
CA ALA A 524 -26.08 -3.26 -16.57
C ALA A 524 -26.92 -1.98 -16.41
N ASP A 525 -26.44 -1.01 -15.60
CA ASP A 525 -27.09 0.28 -15.44
C ASP A 525 -27.12 1.07 -16.78
N ALA A 526 -26.03 1.06 -17.54
CA ALA A 526 -25.94 1.69 -18.85
C ALA A 526 -26.91 1.07 -19.86
N ILE A 527 -27.02 -0.26 -19.90
CA ILE A 527 -27.96 -0.98 -20.78
C ILE A 527 -29.40 -0.61 -20.42
N ALA A 528 -29.76 -0.62 -19.15
CA ALA A 528 -31.11 -0.32 -18.67
C ALA A 528 -31.56 1.11 -19.04
N GLU A 529 -30.64 2.06 -19.13
CA GLU A 529 -30.92 3.41 -19.60
C GLU A 529 -31.01 3.47 -21.14
N LEU A 530 -30.04 2.85 -21.85
CA LEU A 530 -29.99 2.87 -23.32
C LEU A 530 -31.23 2.27 -23.96
N GLU A 531 -31.78 1.20 -23.42
CA GLU A 531 -32.98 0.55 -23.97
C GLU A 531 -34.27 1.38 -23.85
N LYS A 532 -34.25 2.43 -23.01
CA LYS A 532 -35.32 3.43 -22.99
C LYS A 532 -35.16 4.48 -24.09
N GLU A 533 -33.96 4.63 -24.62
CA GLU A 533 -33.59 5.66 -25.60
C GLU A 533 -33.46 5.13 -27.03
N THR A 534 -33.24 3.83 -27.19
CA THR A 534 -32.98 3.18 -28.47
C THR A 534 -33.69 1.82 -28.58
N PRO A 535 -34.16 1.38 -29.78
CA PRO A 535 -34.72 0.05 -29.94
C PRO A 535 -33.69 -1.08 -29.94
N ALA A 536 -32.41 -0.77 -29.80
CA ALA A 536 -31.33 -1.76 -29.81
C ALA A 536 -31.45 -2.77 -28.65
N SER A 537 -31.31 -4.04 -28.98
CA SER A 537 -31.37 -5.16 -28.04
C SER A 537 -29.95 -5.59 -27.62
N ILE A 538 -29.53 -5.20 -26.44
CA ILE A 538 -28.16 -5.39 -25.95
C ILE A 538 -28.08 -6.61 -25.02
N ALA A 539 -27.22 -7.56 -25.37
CA ALA A 539 -26.89 -8.69 -24.51
C ALA A 539 -25.82 -8.31 -23.48
N HIS A 540 -25.89 -8.91 -22.28
CA HIS A 540 -24.87 -8.76 -21.24
C HIS A 540 -24.47 -10.12 -20.68
N TYR A 541 -23.17 -10.37 -20.64
CA TYR A 541 -22.54 -11.57 -20.14
C TYR A 541 -21.55 -11.22 -19.03
N ASP A 542 -21.61 -11.96 -17.91
CA ASP A 542 -20.59 -11.94 -16.87
C ASP A 542 -19.65 -13.12 -17.07
N LEU A 543 -18.38 -12.85 -17.39
CA LEU A 543 -17.40 -13.89 -17.67
C LEU A 543 -17.01 -14.68 -16.41
N ARG A 544 -17.13 -14.09 -15.22
CA ARG A 544 -16.75 -14.66 -13.90
C ARG A 544 -15.29 -15.06 -13.81
N PHE A 545 -14.76 -15.79 -14.80
CA PHE A 545 -13.40 -16.30 -14.83
C PHE A 545 -12.63 -15.74 -16.02
N LEU A 546 -11.48 -15.14 -15.72
CA LEU A 546 -10.49 -14.83 -16.74
C LEU A 546 -9.74 -16.10 -17.16
N LYS A 547 -9.57 -17.03 -16.21
CA LYS A 547 -8.87 -18.29 -16.45
C LYS A 547 -9.46 -19.42 -15.58
N PRO A 548 -9.87 -20.56 -16.17
CA PRO A 548 -10.01 -20.76 -17.60
C PRO A 548 -11.20 -19.94 -18.19
N LEU A 549 -11.09 -19.59 -19.46
CA LEU A 549 -12.19 -18.93 -20.21
C LEU A 549 -13.34 -19.92 -20.45
N ASP A 550 -14.57 -19.40 -20.45
CA ASP A 550 -15.74 -20.17 -20.92
C ASP A 550 -15.77 -20.22 -22.45
N THR A 551 -15.08 -21.20 -23.01
CA THR A 551 -14.97 -21.38 -24.46
C THR A 551 -16.32 -21.68 -25.14
N GLN A 552 -17.25 -22.36 -24.42
CA GLN A 552 -18.59 -22.59 -24.93
C GLN A 552 -19.37 -21.29 -25.07
N LEU A 553 -19.41 -20.47 -24.03
CA LEU A 553 -20.07 -19.17 -24.02
C LEU A 553 -19.46 -18.24 -25.10
N LEU A 554 -18.12 -18.19 -25.19
CA LEU A 554 -17.44 -17.34 -26.18
C LEU A 554 -17.73 -17.79 -27.63
N ASN A 555 -17.83 -19.08 -27.88
CA ASN A 555 -18.26 -19.59 -29.21
C ASN A 555 -19.70 -19.22 -29.52
N GLU A 556 -20.63 -19.27 -28.58
CA GLU A 556 -22.02 -18.85 -28.76
C GLU A 556 -22.08 -17.34 -29.07
N ILE A 557 -21.29 -16.52 -28.34
CA ILE A 557 -21.18 -15.09 -28.57
C ILE A 557 -20.58 -14.80 -29.94
N GLY A 558 -19.47 -15.45 -30.34
CA GLY A 558 -18.80 -15.28 -31.63
C GLY A 558 -19.70 -15.62 -32.81
N LYS A 559 -20.58 -16.63 -32.68
CA LYS A 559 -21.57 -17.01 -33.68
C LYS A 559 -22.71 -15.97 -33.80
N SER A 560 -23.11 -15.35 -32.70
CA SER A 560 -24.35 -14.60 -32.61
C SER A 560 -24.19 -13.09 -32.77
N PHE A 561 -22.96 -12.57 -32.53
CA PHE A 561 -22.76 -11.11 -32.48
C PHE A 561 -21.58 -10.66 -33.37
N ASP A 562 -21.85 -9.72 -34.25
CA ASP A 562 -20.83 -9.02 -35.04
C ASP A 562 -20.20 -7.85 -34.26
N LYS A 563 -20.81 -7.43 -33.14
CA LYS A 563 -20.43 -6.27 -32.31
C LYS A 563 -20.31 -6.67 -30.86
N ILE A 564 -19.11 -6.52 -30.29
CA ILE A 564 -18.82 -6.88 -28.91
C ILE A 564 -18.16 -5.71 -28.18
N ILE A 565 -18.56 -5.45 -26.95
CA ILE A 565 -17.83 -4.59 -26.00
C ILE A 565 -17.33 -5.45 -24.86
N THR A 566 -16.05 -5.36 -24.52
CA THR A 566 -15.49 -5.95 -23.30
C THR A 566 -15.27 -4.88 -22.26
N ILE A 567 -15.58 -5.14 -20.99
CA ILE A 567 -15.45 -4.18 -19.89
C ILE A 567 -14.74 -4.85 -18.71
N GLU A 568 -13.59 -4.27 -18.32
CA GLU A 568 -12.79 -4.74 -17.20
C GLU A 568 -12.21 -3.55 -16.38
N ASP A 569 -12.09 -3.74 -15.08
CA ASP A 569 -11.37 -2.83 -14.18
C ASP A 569 -9.91 -3.29 -14.02
N GLY A 570 -9.21 -3.36 -15.14
CA GLY A 570 -7.83 -3.81 -15.28
C GLY A 570 -7.19 -3.17 -16.51
N ALA A 571 -5.87 -3.34 -16.66
CA ALA A 571 -5.14 -2.83 -17.82
C ALA A 571 -5.67 -3.42 -19.13
N LEU A 572 -5.92 -2.56 -20.12
CA LEU A 572 -6.35 -2.99 -21.47
C LEU A 572 -5.33 -3.91 -22.14
N MET A 573 -4.04 -3.66 -21.87
CA MET A 573 -2.95 -4.47 -22.41
C MET A 573 -2.82 -5.77 -21.61
N GLY A 574 -3.06 -6.90 -22.26
CA GLY A 574 -2.94 -8.22 -21.65
C GLY A 574 -4.09 -8.64 -20.72
N GLY A 575 -5.10 -7.80 -20.51
CA GLY A 575 -6.25 -8.08 -19.66
C GLY A 575 -7.31 -8.99 -20.32
N MET A 576 -8.54 -8.96 -19.79
CA MET A 576 -9.67 -9.79 -20.22
C MET A 576 -10.07 -9.51 -21.68
N GLY A 577 -10.15 -8.23 -22.06
CA GLY A 577 -10.48 -7.87 -23.44
C GLY A 577 -9.43 -8.37 -24.44
N THR A 578 -8.15 -8.44 -24.07
CA THR A 578 -7.10 -9.08 -24.88
C THR A 578 -7.30 -10.59 -24.98
N ALA A 579 -7.63 -11.26 -23.87
CA ALA A 579 -7.90 -12.69 -23.88
C ALA A 579 -9.06 -13.08 -24.80
N ILE A 580 -10.11 -12.24 -24.82
CA ILE A 580 -11.26 -12.45 -25.72
C ILE A 580 -10.86 -12.23 -27.18
N LEU A 581 -10.06 -11.21 -27.49
CA LEU A 581 -9.55 -10.97 -28.85
C LEU A 581 -8.73 -12.16 -29.37
N GLU A 582 -7.77 -12.66 -28.56
CA GLU A 582 -6.96 -13.83 -28.88
C GLU A 582 -7.87 -15.03 -29.15
N TYR A 583 -8.82 -15.29 -28.25
CA TYR A 583 -9.75 -16.42 -28.41
C TYR A 583 -10.60 -16.32 -29.69
N MET A 584 -11.13 -15.14 -30.02
CA MET A 584 -11.95 -14.95 -31.21
C MET A 584 -11.13 -15.16 -32.48
N GLU A 585 -9.92 -14.63 -32.55
CA GLU A 585 -9.00 -14.81 -33.68
C GLU A 585 -8.61 -16.27 -33.87
N ASP A 586 -8.17 -16.96 -32.79
CA ASP A 586 -7.75 -18.35 -32.82
C ASP A 586 -8.87 -19.32 -33.26
N ASN A 587 -10.14 -18.94 -33.09
CA ASN A 587 -11.30 -19.74 -33.46
C ASN A 587 -12.01 -19.26 -34.74
N GLY A 588 -11.44 -18.31 -35.47
CA GLY A 588 -11.96 -17.80 -36.75
C GLY A 588 -13.21 -16.94 -36.62
N TRP A 589 -13.48 -16.41 -35.43
CA TRP A 589 -14.53 -15.43 -35.21
C TRP A 589 -14.00 -14.02 -35.48
N ASN A 590 -14.70 -13.21 -36.24
CA ASN A 590 -14.25 -11.85 -36.59
C ASN A 590 -15.29 -10.77 -36.21
N PRO A 591 -15.75 -10.71 -34.94
CA PRO A 591 -16.60 -9.62 -34.48
C PRO A 591 -15.77 -8.35 -34.32
N ARG A 592 -16.41 -7.19 -34.51
CA ARG A 592 -15.80 -5.93 -34.14
C ARG A 592 -15.81 -5.77 -32.61
N ILE A 593 -14.65 -5.79 -31.99
CA ILE A 593 -14.52 -5.70 -30.55
C ILE A 593 -14.02 -4.32 -30.10
N LYS A 594 -14.81 -3.63 -29.28
CA LYS A 594 -14.41 -2.43 -28.53
C LYS A 594 -14.06 -2.83 -27.12
N ARG A 595 -12.81 -2.62 -26.72
CA ARG A 595 -12.36 -2.90 -25.36
C ARG A 595 -12.46 -1.64 -24.50
N LEU A 596 -13.08 -1.76 -23.32
CA LEU A 596 -13.12 -0.76 -22.26
C LEU A 596 -12.35 -1.30 -21.05
N GLY A 597 -11.36 -0.55 -20.60
CA GLY A 597 -10.46 -0.89 -19.50
C GLY A 597 -9.48 0.24 -19.26
N LEU A 598 -8.52 0.04 -18.38
CA LEU A 598 -7.57 1.07 -17.99
C LEU A 598 -6.52 1.30 -19.09
N PRO A 599 -6.31 2.55 -19.51
CA PRO A 599 -5.36 2.88 -20.57
C PRO A 599 -3.90 2.68 -20.11
N ASP A 600 -2.96 2.74 -21.06
CA ASP A 600 -1.51 2.65 -20.81
C ASP A 600 -0.99 3.95 -20.18
N GLN A 601 -1.44 4.21 -18.94
CA GLN A 601 -0.99 5.34 -18.11
C GLN A 601 -1.25 5.05 -16.63
N PHE A 602 -0.47 5.67 -15.75
CA PHE A 602 -0.76 5.66 -14.32
C PHE A 602 -1.95 6.58 -14.03
N VAL A 603 -3.06 5.99 -13.56
CA VAL A 603 -4.27 6.74 -13.22
C VAL A 603 -4.01 7.53 -11.94
N PRO A 604 -4.31 8.85 -11.90
CA PRO A 604 -4.07 9.68 -10.72
C PRO A 604 -4.94 9.28 -9.52
N HIS A 605 -4.81 10.02 -8.42
CA HIS A 605 -5.69 9.92 -7.25
C HIS A 605 -6.98 10.73 -7.44
N GLY A 606 -8.03 10.34 -6.73
CA GLY A 606 -9.35 10.98 -6.77
C GLY A 606 -10.42 10.04 -6.22
N SER A 607 -11.68 10.44 -6.24
CA SER A 607 -12.77 9.50 -5.94
C SER A 607 -12.91 8.46 -7.08
N PRO A 608 -13.32 7.22 -6.78
CA PRO A 608 -13.53 6.20 -7.82
C PRO A 608 -14.42 6.67 -8.99
N ASN A 609 -15.46 7.44 -8.71
CA ASN A 609 -16.36 7.96 -9.76
C ASN A 609 -15.66 8.95 -10.70
N GLU A 610 -14.81 9.85 -10.17
CA GLU A 610 -14.00 10.76 -10.99
C GLU A 610 -13.02 9.99 -11.85
N LEU A 611 -12.38 8.96 -11.27
CA LEU A 611 -11.40 8.15 -11.97
C LEU A 611 -12.03 7.29 -13.06
N TYR A 612 -13.18 6.65 -12.79
CA TYR A 612 -13.91 5.90 -13.83
C TYR A 612 -14.33 6.81 -14.99
N ARG A 613 -14.77 8.05 -14.71
CA ARG A 613 -15.07 9.03 -15.75
C ARG A 613 -13.83 9.42 -16.56
N LEU A 614 -12.71 9.65 -15.88
CA LEU A 614 -11.42 10.00 -16.51
C LEU A 614 -10.97 8.94 -17.51
N VAL A 615 -11.13 7.66 -17.18
CA VAL A 615 -10.67 6.53 -18.01
C VAL A 615 -11.76 5.98 -18.94
N GLY A 616 -12.95 6.58 -18.98
CA GLY A 616 -14.03 6.16 -19.85
C GLY A 616 -14.73 4.85 -19.45
N LEU A 617 -14.76 4.55 -18.15
CA LEU A 617 -15.41 3.37 -17.56
C LEU A 617 -16.67 3.70 -16.74
N ASP A 618 -17.06 4.97 -16.68
CA ASP A 618 -18.32 5.35 -16.07
C ASP A 618 -19.53 4.99 -16.96
N LYS A 619 -20.71 5.04 -16.39
CA LYS A 619 -21.95 4.66 -17.07
C LYS A 619 -22.17 5.43 -18.38
N ASP A 620 -21.92 6.74 -18.40
CA ASP A 620 -22.15 7.57 -19.60
C ASP A 620 -21.14 7.26 -20.70
N SER A 621 -19.90 7.01 -20.38
CA SER A 621 -18.86 6.57 -21.32
C SER A 621 -19.19 5.20 -21.92
N ILE A 622 -19.72 4.27 -21.12
CA ILE A 622 -20.19 2.96 -21.61
C ILE A 622 -21.35 3.16 -22.58
N LYS A 623 -22.35 3.99 -22.26
CA LYS A 623 -23.46 4.34 -23.18
C LYS A 623 -22.94 4.91 -24.49
N GLN A 624 -21.96 5.82 -24.43
CA GLN A 624 -21.36 6.41 -25.63
C GLN A 624 -20.64 5.35 -26.48
N ALA A 625 -19.87 4.44 -25.88
CA ALA A 625 -19.19 3.36 -26.58
C ALA A 625 -20.20 2.44 -27.32
N VAL A 626 -21.32 2.11 -26.66
CA VAL A 626 -22.40 1.32 -27.27
C VAL A 626 -23.00 2.05 -28.46
N ARG A 627 -23.38 3.34 -28.33
CA ARG A 627 -23.93 4.12 -29.42
C ARG A 627 -22.99 4.22 -30.62
N GLN A 628 -21.69 4.45 -30.36
CA GLN A 628 -20.66 4.50 -31.39
C GLN A 628 -20.56 3.18 -32.17
N LEU A 629 -20.54 2.06 -31.44
CA LEU A 629 -20.40 0.74 -32.09
C LEU A 629 -21.68 0.34 -32.82
N LEU A 630 -22.86 0.70 -32.33
CA LEU A 630 -24.14 0.47 -33.03
C LEU A 630 -24.26 1.30 -34.32
N ALA A 631 -23.82 2.56 -34.29
CA ALA A 631 -23.89 3.48 -35.42
C ALA A 631 -22.85 3.21 -36.52
N ASP A 632 -21.88 2.34 -36.29
CA ASP A 632 -20.80 2.05 -37.23
C ASP A 632 -21.33 1.29 -38.47
N PRO A 633 -21.30 1.91 -39.66
CA PRO A 633 -21.90 1.36 -40.89
C PRO A 633 -21.04 0.27 -41.53
N THR A 634 -19.78 0.09 -41.14
CA THR A 634 -18.85 -0.85 -41.78
C THR A 634 -19.21 -2.32 -41.57
N LEU A 635 -20.29 -2.61 -40.86
CA LEU A 635 -20.81 -3.94 -40.54
C LEU A 635 -22.27 -4.17 -41.00
N ALA A 636 -22.81 -3.32 -41.91
CA ALA A 636 -24.06 -3.67 -42.58
C ALA A 636 -23.77 -4.93 -43.42
N LYS A 637 -24.39 -6.07 -43.06
CA LYS A 637 -24.26 -7.34 -43.78
C LYS A 637 -24.45 -7.10 -45.29
N SER A 638 -23.41 -7.34 -46.07
CA SER A 638 -23.52 -7.59 -47.51
C SER A 638 -24.33 -8.85 -47.76
#